data_f890ecd1597f126c976fec9167b950c5
#
_entry.id   f890ecd1597f126c976fec9167b950c5
#
_cell.length_a   1.000
_cell.length_b   1.000
_cell.length_c   1.000
_cell.angle_alpha   90.00
_cell.angle_beta   90.00
_cell.angle_gamma   90.00
#
_symmetry.space_group_name_H-M   'P 1'
#
loop_
_entity.id
_entity.type
_entity.pdbx_description
1 polymer ?
#
loop_
_entity_poly.entity_id
_entity_poly.type
_entity_poly.pdbx_seq_one_letter_code
_entity_poly.pdbx_strand_id
1 'polypeptide(L)'
;MKKFLLVSSLLLLIAMSAFSVQQEQKWILSGKVMDEGGRPLPGATVIIKNTYLGTTAGSDGLFRFKPIKEGNYTINVSYLGYQPIEKEIDLDHDLYLEFLLQVALIHADEVMVLGTRATETTPVAYTNLNSEEIDKLNTGQDLPFILSSLPSLVETSEAGAGLGYTNFRIRGTGPSRINVTIDGIPINDSESQQVFWVNMHDLASSISDIQVQRGVGTSKNGAAAFGASVNFRTETPSNEPYAEISSSVGSFNTFRGTLKVGTGLIKERFKFDLRLSGLTTDGYIDRSGSDHRSLFLTGIYNSKIGTFKANAILGEEVTGISWWGAPRDVIDTARTYNPAGEYTDVFGDQRYYADQKDNYNQYHFQVLYKNDLNDFLQLSAAYHFTYGSGFYEQYREDELLSDYGLPNWMAGPILIDRVDLVRRKWMLNNFYGGIADLKYSKGKINLSMGAGMNKYVGDHFGRIIWIRYAGWTEKNFQWYFNGASKREINTYAKLDYKISDRLTAFADAQYRNIHYIMDGEDDDLVTLGLDETFNFINPKGGLFFEIDPNQDVFLSFSVANREPTRANYKDAKGDPAAKPQPETLYDLEAGYNLNRTRFRAGINLYCMLYDDQLVPTGELSNVGYPIMTNVEQSYRAGVELSAALRPVDILEWNINTTISQNRIKNFVEHYVDYNTVTSEEIPLTRELGTVNIAYSPAFIFNSNIGLYPFKNFEMHFISKFVGKQYFDNTNNEDRVIEPYFVNNIRFDYNFSLKGIEKIALQLQVNNLFNSLYESNAYGGNYYIDGQEYTWAYYFPQATVNYLLRIAVRF
;
A
#
# COMPACT_ATOMS: atom_id res chain seq x y z
N MET A 1 -27.93 -6.52 -15.40
CA MET A 1 -27.66 -5.26 -16.08
C MET A 1 -28.92 -4.42 -16.34
N LYS A 2 -29.95 -4.84 -17.11
CA LYS A 2 -31.14 -3.99 -17.40
C LYS A 2 -31.94 -3.51 -16.16
N LYS A 3 -32.09 -4.31 -15.10
CA LYS A 3 -32.80 -3.93 -13.87
C LYS A 3 -31.98 -2.97 -12.98
N PHE A 4 -30.66 -3.00 -13.08
CA PHE A 4 -29.76 -2.12 -12.32
C PHE A 4 -29.68 -0.71 -12.94
N LEU A 5 -29.67 -0.62 -14.27
CA LEU A 5 -29.78 0.66 -14.99
C LEU A 5 -31.13 1.36 -14.73
N LEU A 6 -32.21 0.61 -14.52
CA LEU A 6 -33.51 1.20 -14.19
C LEU A 6 -33.56 1.77 -12.76
N VAL A 7 -32.92 1.11 -11.78
CA VAL A 7 -32.87 1.60 -10.40
C VAL A 7 -31.94 2.80 -10.29
N SER A 8 -30.80 2.78 -10.96
CA SER A 8 -29.88 3.93 -10.98
C SER A 8 -30.45 5.14 -11.75
N SER A 9 -31.21 4.91 -12.84
CA SER A 9 -31.90 6.01 -13.53
C SER A 9 -33.09 6.57 -12.75
N LEU A 10 -33.77 5.74 -11.96
CA LEU A 10 -34.86 6.20 -11.07
C LEU A 10 -34.31 7.00 -9.88
N LEU A 11 -33.17 6.60 -9.32
CA LEU A 11 -32.47 7.35 -8.26
C LEU A 11 -31.88 8.69 -8.80
N LEU A 12 -31.41 8.72 -10.04
CA LEU A 12 -30.95 9.94 -10.69
C LEU A 12 -32.12 10.91 -10.98
N LEU A 13 -33.28 10.38 -11.39
CA LEU A 13 -34.49 11.19 -11.62
C LEU A 13 -35.07 11.75 -10.32
N ILE A 14 -35.04 11.00 -9.22
CA ILE A 14 -35.46 11.47 -7.89
C ILE A 14 -34.49 12.54 -7.39
N ALA A 15 -33.19 12.42 -7.64
CA ALA A 15 -32.20 13.45 -7.31
C ALA A 15 -32.37 14.74 -8.12
N MET A 16 -32.80 14.65 -9.36
CA MET A 16 -33.02 15.84 -10.22
C MET A 16 -34.34 16.60 -9.91
N SER A 17 -35.35 15.95 -9.35
CA SER A 17 -36.62 16.60 -9.00
C SER A 17 -36.59 17.37 -7.66
N ALA A 18 -35.53 17.28 -6.88
CA ALA A 18 -35.35 18.00 -5.61
C ALA A 18 -34.73 19.41 -5.77
N PHE A 19 -34.40 19.85 -6.97
CA PHE A 19 -33.89 21.21 -7.22
C PHE A 19 -34.99 22.22 -7.52
N SER A 20 -35.87 22.49 -6.55
CA SER A 20 -36.60 23.76 -6.57
C SER A 20 -35.64 24.85 -6.04
N VAL A 21 -35.29 25.81 -6.90
CA VAL A 21 -34.48 26.96 -6.53
C VAL A 21 -35.32 27.89 -5.63
N GLN A 22 -35.28 27.62 -4.35
CA GLN A 22 -35.66 28.60 -3.34
C GLN A 22 -34.44 29.51 -3.19
N GLN A 23 -34.63 30.81 -3.28
CA GLN A 23 -33.56 31.82 -3.10
C GLN A 23 -33.13 31.80 -1.65
N GLU A 24 -32.07 31.01 -1.36
CA GLU A 24 -31.56 30.77 -0.02
C GLU A 24 -30.78 31.99 0.46
N GLN A 25 -31.06 32.47 1.63
CA GLN A 25 -30.26 33.51 2.30
C GLN A 25 -28.88 32.93 2.62
N LYS A 26 -27.84 33.71 2.35
CA LYS A 26 -26.45 33.32 2.55
C LYS A 26 -25.72 34.43 3.27
N TRP A 27 -24.90 34.03 4.26
CA TRP A 27 -24.16 34.93 5.10
C TRP A 27 -22.66 34.67 5.04
N ILE A 28 -21.88 35.70 5.36
CA ILE A 28 -20.42 35.62 5.35
C ILE A 28 -19.94 35.28 6.76
N LEU A 29 -19.23 34.18 6.90
CA LEU A 29 -18.45 33.85 8.07
C LEU A 29 -17.02 34.31 7.85
N SER A 30 -16.52 35.17 8.72
CA SER A 30 -15.14 35.67 8.72
C SER A 30 -14.61 35.80 10.13
N GLY A 31 -13.35 36.03 10.26
CA GLY A 31 -12.76 36.21 11.59
C GLY A 31 -11.25 36.27 11.58
N LYS A 32 -10.68 36.18 12.77
CA LYS A 32 -9.24 36.22 13.00
C LYS A 32 -8.80 35.12 13.95
N VAL A 33 -7.71 34.46 13.64
CA VAL A 33 -7.06 33.46 14.48
C VAL A 33 -5.75 34.04 15.04
N MET A 34 -5.63 34.03 16.35
CA MET A 34 -4.51 34.63 17.09
C MET A 34 -4.05 33.69 18.21
N ASP A 35 -2.84 33.91 18.73
CA ASP A 35 -2.39 33.29 19.99
C ASP A 35 -2.85 34.11 21.21
N GLU A 36 -2.61 33.59 22.42
CA GLU A 36 -2.91 34.28 23.68
C GLU A 36 -2.21 35.63 23.83
N GLY A 37 -1.10 35.86 23.13
CA GLY A 37 -0.39 37.12 23.05
C GLY A 37 -0.93 38.12 22.03
N GLY A 38 -2.01 37.74 21.30
CA GLY A 38 -2.64 38.54 20.26
C GLY A 38 -1.88 38.55 18.92
N ARG A 39 -0.89 37.69 18.76
CA ARG A 39 -0.15 37.56 17.50
C ARG A 39 -0.97 36.73 16.50
N PRO A 40 -1.11 37.19 15.24
CA PRO A 40 -1.82 36.39 14.23
C PRO A 40 -1.17 35.04 14.00
N LEU A 41 -1.98 34.02 13.69
CA LEU A 41 -1.55 32.67 13.35
C LEU A 41 -1.79 32.38 11.84
N PRO A 42 -0.83 32.75 10.97
CA PRO A 42 -0.95 32.52 9.53
C PRO A 42 -0.96 31.05 9.19
N GLY A 43 -1.92 30.64 8.35
CA GLY A 43 -2.07 29.23 7.98
C GLY A 43 -2.88 28.39 8.97
N ALA A 44 -3.48 29.00 10.02
CA ALA A 44 -4.44 28.31 10.87
C ALA A 44 -5.61 27.78 10.03
N THR A 45 -5.97 26.53 10.22
CA THR A 45 -7.03 25.86 9.47
C THR A 45 -8.37 26.08 10.17
N VAL A 46 -9.38 26.53 9.44
CA VAL A 46 -10.75 26.74 9.91
C VAL A 46 -11.69 25.85 9.11
N ILE A 47 -12.32 24.89 9.75
CA ILE A 47 -13.21 23.90 9.11
C ILE A 47 -14.60 24.02 9.69
N ILE A 48 -15.62 23.92 8.84
CA ILE A 48 -17.01 23.74 9.27
C ILE A 48 -17.29 22.25 9.35
N LYS A 49 -17.44 21.72 10.57
CA LYS A 49 -17.69 20.27 10.79
C LYS A 49 -18.92 19.78 10.03
N ASN A 50 -18.88 18.54 9.61
CA ASN A 50 -19.93 17.89 8.84
C ASN A 50 -20.20 18.53 7.46
N THR A 51 -19.22 19.31 6.94
CA THR A 51 -19.22 19.88 5.59
C THR A 51 -17.88 19.67 4.92
N TYR A 52 -17.81 19.92 3.62
CA TYR A 52 -16.54 19.92 2.88
C TYR A 52 -15.95 21.35 2.76
N LEU A 53 -16.33 22.25 3.66
CA LEU A 53 -15.84 23.63 3.66
C LEU A 53 -14.75 23.82 4.70
N GLY A 54 -13.61 24.30 4.23
CA GLY A 54 -12.50 24.76 5.04
C GLY A 54 -11.87 25.99 4.40
N THR A 55 -11.14 26.75 5.20
CA THR A 55 -10.31 27.87 4.79
C THR A 55 -9.10 27.96 5.70
N THR A 56 -8.06 28.70 5.26
CA THR A 56 -6.88 28.97 6.08
C THR A 56 -6.76 30.47 6.36
N ALA A 57 -6.21 30.80 7.53
CA ALA A 57 -5.93 32.17 7.89
C ALA A 57 -4.77 32.75 7.06
N GLY A 58 -4.93 33.97 6.56
CA GLY A 58 -3.90 34.72 5.83
C GLY A 58 -2.71 35.14 6.70
N SER A 59 -1.75 35.86 6.13
CA SER A 59 -0.55 36.35 6.82
C SER A 59 -0.84 37.28 8.01
N ASP A 60 -2.04 37.85 8.05
CA ASP A 60 -2.56 38.71 9.12
C ASP A 60 -3.46 37.96 10.11
N GLY A 61 -3.57 36.62 9.96
CA GLY A 61 -4.44 35.76 10.76
C GLY A 61 -5.92 35.84 10.37
N LEU A 62 -6.31 36.63 9.36
CA LEU A 62 -7.69 36.76 8.93
C LEU A 62 -8.12 35.56 8.08
N PHE A 63 -9.32 35.06 8.34
CA PHE A 63 -9.98 34.05 7.51
C PHE A 63 -11.35 34.55 7.01
N ARG A 64 -11.80 34.04 5.88
CA ARG A 64 -13.11 34.37 5.31
C ARG A 64 -13.65 33.22 4.48
N PHE A 65 -14.86 32.81 4.79
CA PHE A 65 -15.60 31.89 3.93
C PHE A 65 -16.38 32.68 2.85
N LYS A 66 -16.68 32.02 1.74
CA LYS A 66 -17.70 32.48 0.80
C LYS A 66 -19.06 32.44 1.48
N PRO A 67 -20.07 33.19 0.97
CA PRO A 67 -21.40 33.18 1.56
C PRO A 67 -21.93 31.75 1.74
N ILE A 68 -22.21 31.38 2.99
CA ILE A 68 -22.70 30.08 3.45
C ILE A 68 -24.20 30.22 3.71
N LYS A 69 -24.99 29.16 3.56
CA LYS A 69 -26.42 29.14 3.90
C LYS A 69 -26.61 29.42 5.38
N GLU A 70 -27.74 30.04 5.70
CA GLU A 70 -28.24 30.14 7.07
C GLU A 70 -28.35 28.75 7.75
N GLY A 71 -27.93 28.66 9.00
CA GLY A 71 -28.01 27.42 9.79
C GLY A 71 -27.03 27.37 10.96
N ASN A 72 -27.21 26.32 11.77
CA ASN A 72 -26.33 26.03 12.91
C ASN A 72 -25.11 25.24 12.43
N TYR A 73 -23.92 25.73 12.75
CA TYR A 73 -22.65 25.15 12.35
C TYR A 73 -21.70 24.99 13.54
N THR A 74 -20.90 23.94 13.53
CA THR A 74 -19.76 23.78 14.44
C THR A 74 -18.49 24.10 13.68
N ILE A 75 -17.76 25.12 14.12
CA ILE A 75 -16.47 25.51 13.56
C ILE A 75 -15.38 24.86 14.38
N ASN A 76 -14.44 24.20 13.70
CA ASN A 76 -13.20 23.73 14.28
C ASN A 76 -12.05 24.60 13.75
N VAL A 77 -11.31 25.20 14.65
CA VAL A 77 -10.10 26.00 14.34
C VAL A 77 -8.89 25.30 14.92
N SER A 78 -7.95 24.98 14.07
CA SER A 78 -6.71 24.32 14.48
C SER A 78 -5.50 25.00 13.86
N TYR A 79 -4.42 25.03 14.61
CA TYR A 79 -3.13 25.51 14.15
C TYR A 79 -2.03 24.68 14.79
N LEU A 80 -0.98 24.42 14.02
CA LEU A 80 0.14 23.62 14.48
C LEU A 80 0.78 24.29 15.71
N GLY A 81 0.89 23.57 16.81
CA GLY A 81 1.42 24.13 18.05
C GLY A 81 0.37 24.70 19.00
N TYR A 82 -0.92 24.58 18.70
CA TYR A 82 -2.00 25.18 19.51
C TYR A 82 -3.14 24.18 19.75
N GLN A 83 -3.83 24.31 20.86
CA GLN A 83 -5.03 23.52 21.16
C GLN A 83 -6.15 23.89 20.16
N PRO A 84 -6.77 22.93 19.49
CA PRO A 84 -7.89 23.22 18.60
C PRO A 84 -9.10 23.71 19.40
N ILE A 85 -9.83 24.67 18.84
CA ILE A 85 -11.05 25.21 19.41
C ILE A 85 -12.24 24.78 18.56
N GLU A 86 -13.27 24.23 19.19
CA GLU A 86 -14.58 24.01 18.59
C GLU A 86 -15.60 25.01 19.11
N LYS A 87 -16.36 25.61 18.18
CA LYS A 87 -17.38 26.59 18.53
C LYS A 87 -18.64 26.36 17.71
N GLU A 88 -19.74 26.18 18.38
CA GLU A 88 -21.08 26.20 17.76
C GLU A 88 -21.51 27.63 17.49
N ILE A 89 -22.04 27.86 16.30
CA ILE A 89 -22.56 29.15 15.85
C ILE A 89 -23.92 28.98 15.18
N ASP A 90 -24.74 30.02 15.28
CA ASP A 90 -25.93 30.21 14.46
C ASP A 90 -25.62 31.29 13.42
N LEU A 91 -25.61 30.90 12.14
CA LEU A 91 -25.25 31.80 11.05
C LEU A 91 -26.53 32.30 10.36
N ASP A 92 -27.13 33.36 10.94
CA ASP A 92 -28.36 34.05 10.49
C ASP A 92 -28.09 35.50 10.00
N HIS A 93 -26.79 35.91 10.05
CA HIS A 93 -26.31 37.21 9.58
C HIS A 93 -24.80 37.09 9.29
N ASP A 94 -24.18 38.12 8.67
CA ASP A 94 -22.72 38.16 8.52
C ASP A 94 -22.03 38.14 9.88
N LEU A 95 -21.21 37.11 10.14
CA LEU A 95 -20.61 36.85 11.45
C LEU A 95 -19.09 37.02 11.36
N TYR A 96 -18.55 37.80 12.32
CA TYR A 96 -17.11 37.93 12.53
C TYR A 96 -16.72 37.31 13.87
N LEU A 97 -15.75 36.37 13.86
CA LEU A 97 -15.31 35.64 15.05
C LEU A 97 -13.82 35.81 15.30
N GLU A 98 -13.45 35.93 16.54
CA GLU A 98 -12.05 35.87 16.97
C GLU A 98 -11.80 34.58 17.71
N PHE A 99 -10.74 33.88 17.32
CA PHE A 99 -10.27 32.67 17.96
C PHE A 99 -8.91 32.92 18.57
N LEU A 100 -8.83 32.79 19.90
CA LEU A 100 -7.59 32.86 20.66
C LEU A 100 -7.16 31.43 20.97
N LEU A 101 -6.24 30.91 20.19
CA LEU A 101 -5.73 29.58 20.42
C LEU A 101 -4.67 29.61 21.53
N GLN A 102 -4.85 28.71 22.48
CA GLN A 102 -3.86 28.48 23.52
C GLN A 102 -2.69 27.69 22.95
N VAL A 103 -1.46 28.13 23.28
CA VAL A 103 -0.29 27.31 23.01
C VAL A 103 -0.51 25.98 23.72
N ALA A 104 -0.62 24.91 23.00
CA ALA A 104 -0.63 23.61 23.64
C ALA A 104 0.71 23.43 24.34
N LEU A 105 0.69 23.34 25.67
CA LEU A 105 1.85 23.07 26.47
C LEU A 105 2.56 21.83 25.90
N ILE A 106 3.67 22.09 25.20
CA ILE A 106 4.51 21.10 24.55
C ILE A 106 3.78 20.29 23.47
N HIS A 107 3.55 20.89 22.30
CA HIS A 107 3.48 20.10 21.09
C HIS A 107 4.90 19.58 20.80
N ALA A 108 5.07 18.29 20.97
CA ALA A 108 6.00 17.63 20.10
C ALA A 108 5.42 17.79 18.69
N ASP A 109 5.83 18.81 17.96
CA ASP A 109 5.61 18.87 16.53
C ASP A 109 5.94 17.52 15.95
N GLU A 110 5.10 17.02 15.03
CA GLU A 110 5.30 15.73 14.42
C GLU A 110 6.76 15.59 13.96
N VAL A 111 7.48 14.66 14.59
CA VAL A 111 8.87 14.37 14.22
C VAL A 111 8.81 13.35 13.10
N MET A 112 8.91 13.82 11.88
CA MET A 112 8.99 13.02 10.69
C MET A 112 9.87 13.68 9.63
N VAL A 113 10.34 12.92 8.66
CA VAL A 113 10.95 13.45 7.45
C VAL A 113 9.84 13.95 6.53
N LEU A 114 9.52 15.25 6.63
CA LEU A 114 8.33 15.88 6.05
C LEU A 114 8.24 15.88 4.53
N GLY A 115 9.31 15.58 3.83
CA GLY A 115 9.38 15.80 2.40
C GLY A 115 8.74 14.75 1.50
N THR A 116 8.32 13.61 2.05
CA THR A 116 7.71 12.53 1.25
C THR A 116 6.23 12.79 0.92
N ARG A 117 5.59 13.75 1.60
CA ARG A 117 4.16 14.00 1.47
C ARG A 117 3.83 15.14 0.53
N ALA A 118 2.74 14.99 -0.20
CA ALA A 118 2.12 16.07 -0.95
C ALA A 118 1.38 17.02 0.00
N THR A 119 1.43 18.31 -0.30
CA THR A 119 0.65 19.37 0.35
C THR A 119 -0.51 19.77 -0.55
N GLU A 120 -1.42 20.61 -0.06
CA GLU A 120 -2.57 21.10 -0.84
C GLU A 120 -2.18 21.78 -2.18
N THR A 121 -0.99 22.38 -2.23
CA THR A 121 -0.50 23.06 -3.43
C THR A 121 0.47 22.21 -4.28
N THR A 122 0.74 20.98 -3.87
CA THR A 122 1.59 20.07 -4.65
C THR A 122 0.79 19.51 -5.83
N PRO A 123 1.25 19.66 -7.09
CA PRO A 123 0.50 19.26 -8.27
C PRO A 123 0.60 17.75 -8.54
N VAL A 124 0.03 16.93 -7.64
CA VAL A 124 -0.03 15.47 -7.75
C VAL A 124 -1.38 14.95 -7.28
N ALA A 125 -1.83 13.83 -7.83
CA ALA A 125 -3.04 13.16 -7.39
C ALA A 125 -2.76 12.39 -6.09
N TYR A 126 -3.42 12.73 -4.99
CA TYR A 126 -3.28 12.00 -3.72
C TYR A 126 -4.60 11.84 -2.97
N THR A 127 -4.60 10.93 -2.01
CA THR A 127 -5.72 10.70 -1.08
C THR A 127 -5.14 10.53 0.32
N ASN A 128 -5.74 11.18 1.30
CA ASN A 128 -5.41 11.01 2.72
C ASN A 128 -6.49 10.20 3.43
N LEU A 129 -6.07 9.35 4.36
CA LEU A 129 -6.92 8.72 5.37
C LEU A 129 -6.41 9.16 6.73
N ASN A 130 -7.29 9.75 7.53
CA ASN A 130 -6.95 10.18 8.89
C ASN A 130 -7.13 9.04 9.93
N SER A 131 -6.71 9.27 11.17
CA SER A 131 -6.76 8.28 12.24
C SER A 131 -8.17 7.72 12.50
N GLU A 132 -9.23 8.56 12.43
CA GLU A 132 -10.61 8.11 12.64
C GLU A 132 -11.09 7.20 11.51
N GLU A 133 -10.75 7.53 10.26
CA GLU A 133 -11.07 6.70 9.09
C GLU A 133 -10.33 5.37 9.14
N ILE A 134 -9.04 5.39 9.53
CA ILE A 134 -8.23 4.18 9.68
C ILE A 134 -8.80 3.28 10.78
N ASP A 135 -9.14 3.82 11.97
CA ASP A 135 -9.72 3.05 13.09
C ASP A 135 -11.05 2.38 12.68
N LYS A 136 -11.92 3.10 11.95
CA LYS A 136 -13.17 2.57 11.41
C LYS A 136 -12.98 1.46 10.38
N LEU A 137 -11.91 1.52 9.59
CA LEU A 137 -11.60 0.51 8.57
C LEU A 137 -10.83 -0.69 9.13
N ASN A 138 -10.15 -0.54 10.28
CA ASN A 138 -9.30 -1.57 10.88
C ASN A 138 -10.10 -2.54 11.75
N THR A 139 -10.79 -3.49 11.15
CA THR A 139 -11.48 -4.58 11.88
C THR A 139 -10.57 -5.80 12.12
N GLY A 140 -9.36 -5.82 11.53
CA GLY A 140 -8.34 -6.86 11.73
C GLY A 140 -7.64 -7.34 10.46
N GLN A 141 -8.12 -6.92 9.28
CA GLN A 141 -7.50 -7.26 8.00
C GLN A 141 -6.20 -6.48 7.77
N ASP A 142 -5.40 -6.97 6.81
CA ASP A 142 -4.14 -6.34 6.43
C ASP A 142 -4.35 -4.98 5.72
N LEU A 143 -3.31 -4.15 5.72
CA LEU A 143 -3.33 -2.80 5.15
C LEU A 143 -3.84 -2.71 3.70
N PRO A 144 -3.54 -3.63 2.77
CA PRO A 144 -4.12 -3.62 1.42
C PRO A 144 -5.64 -3.55 1.40
N PHE A 145 -6.31 -4.22 2.33
CA PHE A 145 -7.78 -4.24 2.43
C PHE A 145 -8.35 -2.98 3.08
N ILE A 146 -7.60 -2.32 3.97
CA ILE A 146 -7.96 -1.00 4.51
C ILE A 146 -7.96 0.06 3.39
N LEU A 147 -7.05 -0.08 2.41
CA LEU A 147 -6.93 0.84 1.27
C LEU A 147 -7.84 0.49 0.09
N SER A 148 -8.63 -0.58 0.16
CA SER A 148 -9.39 -1.17 -0.96
C SER A 148 -10.34 -0.21 -1.68
N SER A 149 -10.89 0.79 -0.98
CA SER A 149 -11.84 1.77 -1.55
C SER A 149 -11.17 2.97 -2.24
N LEU A 150 -9.83 3.02 -2.30
CA LEU A 150 -9.11 4.11 -2.96
C LEU A 150 -9.22 4.03 -4.49
N PRO A 151 -9.15 5.17 -5.19
CA PRO A 151 -9.17 5.19 -6.66
C PRO A 151 -8.05 4.36 -7.28
N SER A 152 -8.35 3.64 -8.35
CA SER A 152 -7.41 2.84 -9.16
C SER A 152 -6.72 1.69 -8.40
N LEU A 153 -7.16 1.35 -7.19
CA LEU A 153 -6.57 0.29 -6.37
C LEU A 153 -7.32 -1.04 -6.54
N VAL A 154 -6.57 -2.12 -6.71
CA VAL A 154 -7.05 -3.50 -6.71
C VAL A 154 -6.23 -4.29 -5.70
N GLU A 155 -6.87 -4.78 -4.64
CA GLU A 155 -6.28 -5.64 -3.62
C GLU A 155 -6.33 -7.12 -4.02
N THR A 156 -5.39 -7.90 -3.51
CA THR A 156 -5.32 -9.35 -3.70
C THR A 156 -5.04 -10.06 -2.37
N SER A 157 -5.55 -11.28 -2.20
CA SER A 157 -5.25 -12.15 -1.06
C SER A 157 -5.07 -13.59 -1.55
N GLU A 158 -3.97 -14.20 -1.20
CA GLU A 158 -3.69 -15.59 -1.55
C GLU A 158 -4.41 -16.57 -0.62
N ALA A 159 -4.52 -16.23 0.66
CA ALA A 159 -5.32 -16.95 1.66
C ALA A 159 -6.84 -16.67 1.55
N GLY A 160 -7.26 -15.76 0.66
CA GLY A 160 -8.64 -15.50 0.28
C GLY A 160 -9.48 -14.67 1.24
N ALA A 161 -9.01 -14.34 2.44
CA ALA A 161 -9.78 -13.65 3.49
C ALA A 161 -9.23 -12.28 3.91
N GLY A 162 -8.26 -11.73 3.17
CA GLY A 162 -7.65 -10.43 3.46
C GLY A 162 -6.67 -10.42 4.62
N LEU A 163 -6.14 -11.58 4.98
CA LEU A 163 -5.12 -11.82 6.01
C LEU A 163 -4.03 -12.76 5.46
N GLY A 164 -2.81 -12.63 5.94
CA GLY A 164 -1.65 -13.39 5.49
C GLY A 164 -0.98 -12.76 4.27
N TYR A 165 -0.82 -13.51 3.18
CA TYR A 165 -0.25 -12.98 1.95
C TYR A 165 -1.26 -12.10 1.22
N THR A 166 -1.14 -10.81 1.40
CA THR A 166 -1.98 -9.79 0.78
C THR A 166 -1.14 -8.79 0.01
N ASN A 167 -1.72 -8.21 -1.03
CA ASN A 167 -1.05 -7.21 -1.84
C ASN A 167 -2.05 -6.27 -2.52
N PHE A 168 -1.56 -5.24 -3.21
CA PHE A 168 -2.38 -4.36 -4.03
C PHE A 168 -1.62 -3.80 -5.23
N ARG A 169 -2.38 -3.37 -6.23
CA ARG A 169 -1.91 -2.66 -7.42
C ARG A 169 -2.62 -1.32 -7.51
N ILE A 170 -1.93 -0.28 -7.99
CA ILE A 170 -2.51 1.04 -8.24
C ILE A 170 -2.27 1.39 -9.72
N ARG A 171 -3.34 1.77 -10.46
CA ARG A 171 -3.29 1.97 -11.92
C ARG A 171 -2.71 0.77 -12.67
N GLY A 172 -2.90 -0.45 -12.15
CA GLY A 172 -2.30 -1.67 -12.69
C GLY A 172 -0.80 -1.83 -12.46
N THR A 173 -0.13 -0.91 -11.75
CA THR A 173 1.28 -1.08 -11.38
C THR A 173 1.42 -2.00 -10.18
N GLY A 174 2.35 -2.93 -10.26
CA GLY A 174 2.56 -3.96 -9.23
C GLY A 174 3.29 -3.46 -7.98
N PRO A 175 3.33 -4.29 -6.91
CA PRO A 175 3.86 -3.92 -5.60
C PRO A 175 5.30 -3.42 -5.60
N SER A 176 6.17 -3.97 -6.46
CA SER A 176 7.57 -3.56 -6.57
C SER A 176 7.77 -2.16 -7.19
N ARG A 177 6.67 -1.51 -7.62
CA ARG A 177 6.65 -0.14 -8.17
C ARG A 177 5.87 0.84 -7.29
N ILE A 178 5.55 0.40 -6.06
CA ILE A 178 4.84 1.21 -5.07
C ILE A 178 5.78 1.44 -3.90
N ASN A 179 6.22 2.69 -3.75
CA ASN A 179 7.05 3.06 -2.61
C ASN A 179 6.22 3.16 -1.34
N VAL A 180 6.74 2.64 -0.25
CA VAL A 180 6.10 2.71 1.06
C VAL A 180 7.07 3.30 2.08
N THR A 181 6.60 4.29 2.84
CA THR A 181 7.40 4.90 3.91
C THR A 181 6.65 4.91 5.23
N ILE A 182 7.38 4.77 6.34
CA ILE A 182 6.91 5.04 7.70
C ILE A 182 7.68 6.24 8.25
N ASP A 183 6.97 7.31 8.60
CA ASP A 183 7.56 8.60 9.06
C ASP A 183 8.62 9.16 8.09
N GLY A 184 8.46 8.88 6.78
CA GLY A 184 9.37 9.30 5.72
C GLY A 184 10.57 8.38 5.48
N ILE A 185 10.69 7.27 6.20
CA ILE A 185 11.73 6.26 6.03
C ILE A 185 11.21 5.14 5.12
N PRO A 186 11.91 4.79 4.02
CA PRO A 186 11.52 3.70 3.14
C PRO A 186 11.55 2.35 3.87
N ILE A 187 10.53 1.51 3.63
CA ILE A 187 10.42 0.16 4.21
C ILE A 187 10.33 -0.94 3.15
N ASN A 188 10.36 -0.59 1.88
CA ASN A 188 10.45 -1.58 0.81
C ASN A 188 11.72 -2.41 0.97
N ASP A 189 11.61 -3.73 0.84
CA ASP A 189 12.77 -4.60 0.73
C ASP A 189 13.67 -4.18 -0.44
N SER A 190 14.97 -4.16 -0.23
CA SER A 190 15.90 -3.58 -1.21
C SER A 190 16.11 -4.45 -2.45
N GLU A 191 15.90 -5.76 -2.37
CA GLU A 191 16.09 -6.70 -3.47
C GLU A 191 14.83 -6.89 -4.30
N SER A 192 13.67 -7.12 -3.65
CA SER A 192 12.36 -7.30 -4.30
C SER A 192 11.66 -5.98 -4.61
N GLN A 193 12.06 -4.89 -3.94
CA GLN A 193 11.47 -3.55 -4.02
C GLN A 193 9.99 -3.49 -3.63
N GLN A 194 9.47 -4.49 -2.91
CA GLN A 194 8.10 -4.53 -2.42
C GLN A 194 8.03 -4.58 -0.89
N VAL A 195 6.83 -4.46 -0.35
CA VAL A 195 6.54 -4.63 1.07
C VAL A 195 5.76 -5.92 1.26
N PHE A 196 6.19 -6.74 2.21
CA PHE A 196 5.48 -7.95 2.65
C PHE A 196 4.57 -7.59 3.82
N TRP A 197 3.28 -7.40 3.57
CA TRP A 197 2.31 -6.94 4.57
C TRP A 197 2.12 -7.97 5.69
N VAL A 198 2.30 -9.24 5.38
CA VAL A 198 2.28 -10.36 6.34
C VAL A 198 3.28 -10.15 7.49
N ASN A 199 4.43 -9.51 7.23
CA ASN A 199 5.46 -9.24 8.24
C ASN A 199 5.15 -8.05 9.16
N MET A 200 4.13 -7.24 8.82
CA MET A 200 3.78 -6.00 9.54
C MET A 200 2.36 -6.03 10.07
N HIS A 201 2.00 -7.13 10.73
CA HIS A 201 0.66 -7.31 11.28
C HIS A 201 0.25 -6.17 12.21
N ASP A 202 -1.02 -5.75 12.08
CA ASP A 202 -1.68 -4.72 12.88
C ASP A 202 -0.96 -3.35 12.90
N LEU A 203 -0.14 -3.06 11.87
CA LEU A 203 0.51 -1.76 11.74
C LEU A 203 -0.51 -0.62 11.72
N ALA A 204 -1.68 -0.82 11.12
CA ALA A 204 -2.78 0.16 11.05
C ALA A 204 -3.20 0.68 12.42
N SER A 205 -3.12 -0.14 13.48
CA SER A 205 -3.40 0.27 14.85
C SER A 205 -2.36 1.23 15.46
N SER A 206 -1.26 1.50 14.75
CA SER A 206 -0.20 2.42 15.18
C SER A 206 -0.01 3.59 14.21
N ILE A 207 -0.92 3.74 13.25
CA ILE A 207 -0.86 4.77 12.20
C ILE A 207 -1.90 5.86 12.47
N SER A 208 -1.45 7.11 12.48
CA SER A 208 -2.32 8.29 12.63
C SER A 208 -2.85 8.82 11.31
N ASP A 209 -2.13 8.55 10.20
CA ASP A 209 -2.49 9.08 8.89
C ASP A 209 -1.82 8.27 7.78
N ILE A 210 -2.54 8.06 6.68
CA ILE A 210 -2.03 7.43 5.46
C ILE A 210 -2.24 8.40 4.29
N GLN A 211 -1.17 8.67 3.54
CA GLN A 211 -1.29 9.38 2.27
C GLN A 211 -0.88 8.47 1.12
N VAL A 212 -1.78 8.27 0.17
CA VAL A 212 -1.50 7.54 -1.07
C VAL A 212 -1.40 8.54 -2.22
N GLN A 213 -0.19 8.67 -2.79
CA GLN A 213 0.08 9.45 -4.00
C GLN A 213 0.06 8.50 -5.19
N ARG A 214 -0.69 8.84 -6.24
CA ARG A 214 -0.76 8.07 -7.48
C ARG A 214 0.18 8.68 -8.52
N GLY A 215 0.76 7.85 -9.40
CA GLY A 215 1.85 8.27 -10.29
C GLY A 215 3.20 8.35 -9.59
N VAL A 216 4.13 9.09 -10.15
CA VAL A 216 5.54 9.15 -9.69
C VAL A 216 5.69 9.76 -8.28
N GLY A 217 4.77 10.59 -7.83
CA GLY A 217 4.84 11.23 -6.53
C GLY A 217 6.00 12.23 -6.37
N THR A 218 6.38 12.57 -5.14
CA THR A 218 7.48 13.51 -4.85
C THR A 218 8.84 12.82 -4.82
N SER A 219 9.96 13.53 -5.09
CA SER A 219 11.31 12.97 -5.23
C SER A 219 11.97 12.47 -3.93
N LYS A 220 11.38 12.73 -2.78
CA LYS A 220 11.87 12.20 -1.50
C LYS A 220 11.50 10.74 -1.27
N ASN A 221 10.61 10.21 -2.08
CA ASN A 221 10.23 8.81 -2.04
C ASN A 221 11.40 7.93 -2.53
N GLY A 222 11.48 6.70 -2.00
CA GLY A 222 12.56 5.77 -2.32
C GLY A 222 12.50 5.17 -3.72
N ALA A 223 13.25 4.09 -3.91
CA ALA A 223 13.46 3.41 -5.20
C ALA A 223 12.16 3.00 -5.93
N ALA A 224 11.18 2.51 -5.20
CA ALA A 224 9.91 2.03 -5.75
C ALA A 224 8.88 3.16 -6.03
N ALA A 225 9.25 4.45 -5.91
CA ALA A 225 8.39 5.58 -6.25
C ALA A 225 8.27 5.74 -7.78
N PHE A 226 7.65 4.76 -8.42
CA PHE A 226 7.55 4.64 -9.86
C PHE A 226 6.09 4.67 -10.33
N GLY A 227 5.19 3.89 -9.69
CA GLY A 227 3.76 3.85 -10.03
C GLY A 227 2.86 4.51 -8.98
N ALA A 228 3.27 4.48 -7.71
CA ALA A 228 2.58 5.13 -6.60
C ALA A 228 3.50 5.24 -5.36
N SER A 229 3.06 6.03 -4.37
CA SER A 229 3.72 6.09 -3.06
C SER A 229 2.68 6.07 -1.95
N VAL A 230 2.92 5.25 -0.91
CA VAL A 230 2.10 5.17 0.31
C VAL A 230 2.93 5.64 1.48
N ASN A 231 2.51 6.71 2.12
CA ASN A 231 3.24 7.35 3.20
C ASN A 231 2.46 7.23 4.50
N PHE A 232 2.92 6.38 5.39
CA PHE A 232 2.38 6.20 6.73
C PHE A 232 3.02 7.18 7.70
N ARG A 233 2.18 7.68 8.59
CA ARG A 233 2.62 8.43 9.76
C ARG A 233 2.21 7.66 11.00
N THR A 234 3.16 7.36 11.88
CA THR A 234 2.87 6.67 13.14
C THR A 234 2.20 7.60 14.13
N GLU A 235 1.43 7.02 15.04
CA GLU A 235 0.79 7.76 16.12
C GLU A 235 1.82 8.57 16.92
N THR A 236 1.40 9.76 17.34
CA THR A 236 2.15 10.58 18.29
C THR A 236 1.64 10.26 19.69
N PRO A 237 2.51 9.88 20.65
CA PRO A 237 2.11 9.58 22.02
C PRO A 237 1.23 10.66 22.64
N SER A 238 0.16 10.26 23.31
CA SER A 238 -0.82 11.15 23.96
C SER A 238 -0.17 12.00 25.06
N ASN A 239 -0.73 13.16 25.33
CA ASN A 239 -0.37 13.96 26.51
C ASN A 239 -1.01 13.40 27.79
N GLU A 240 -2.17 12.76 27.67
CA GLU A 240 -2.88 12.13 28.78
C GLU A 240 -2.56 10.63 28.82
N PRO A 241 -2.39 10.04 30.02
CA PRO A 241 -2.23 8.60 30.14
C PRO A 241 -3.51 7.89 29.73
N TYR A 242 -3.39 6.77 29.05
CA TYR A 242 -4.52 5.97 28.61
C TYR A 242 -4.18 4.48 28.55
N ALA A 243 -5.21 3.66 28.57
CA ALA A 243 -5.15 2.25 28.21
C ALA A 243 -6.31 1.91 27.28
N GLU A 244 -6.03 1.13 26.24
CA GLU A 244 -7.04 0.65 25.30
C GLU A 244 -6.85 -0.84 25.07
N ILE A 245 -7.95 -1.58 25.15
CA ILE A 245 -8.00 -3.00 24.81
C ILE A 245 -8.97 -3.17 23.65
N SER A 246 -8.55 -3.82 22.59
CA SER A 246 -9.45 -4.20 21.51
C SER A 246 -9.33 -5.68 21.19
N SER A 247 -10.46 -6.29 20.81
CA SER A 247 -10.51 -7.68 20.37
C SER A 247 -11.40 -7.80 19.14
N SER A 248 -10.98 -8.61 18.19
CA SER A 248 -11.82 -8.97 17.03
C SER A 248 -11.98 -10.49 16.97
N VAL A 249 -13.18 -10.93 16.58
CA VAL A 249 -13.50 -12.33 16.28
C VAL A 249 -14.17 -12.41 14.91
N GLY A 250 -13.98 -13.48 14.18
CA GLY A 250 -14.58 -13.59 12.86
C GLY A 250 -14.60 -14.98 12.26
N SER A 251 -15.00 -15.05 11.00
CA SER A 251 -14.98 -16.25 10.20
C SER A 251 -13.58 -16.86 10.14
N PHE A 252 -13.48 -18.14 9.84
CA PHE A 252 -12.21 -18.89 9.74
C PHE A 252 -11.41 -18.90 11.04
N ASN A 253 -12.10 -19.04 12.19
CA ASN A 253 -11.52 -19.02 13.53
C ASN A 253 -10.60 -17.80 13.78
N THR A 254 -10.88 -16.68 13.11
CA THR A 254 -10.08 -15.47 13.26
C THR A 254 -10.28 -14.87 14.64
N PHE A 255 -9.18 -14.66 15.35
CA PHE A 255 -9.11 -13.96 16.62
C PHE A 255 -7.94 -12.96 16.59
N ARG A 256 -8.21 -11.70 16.99
CA ARG A 256 -7.19 -10.67 17.20
C ARG A 256 -7.37 -10.05 18.58
N GLY A 257 -6.25 -9.85 19.28
CA GLY A 257 -6.20 -9.09 20.53
C GLY A 257 -5.14 -8.00 20.44
N THR A 258 -5.49 -6.77 20.85
CA THR A 258 -4.58 -5.61 20.84
C THR A 258 -4.68 -4.87 22.16
N LEU A 259 -3.54 -4.58 22.80
CA LEU A 259 -3.39 -3.73 23.96
C LEU A 259 -2.58 -2.50 23.58
N LYS A 260 -3.10 -1.30 23.86
CA LYS A 260 -2.36 -0.04 23.76
C LYS A 260 -2.30 0.61 25.14
N VAL A 261 -1.14 1.15 25.50
CA VAL A 261 -0.96 1.92 26.73
C VAL A 261 -0.07 3.12 26.45
N GLY A 262 -0.47 4.28 26.95
CA GLY A 262 0.28 5.54 26.85
C GLY A 262 0.56 6.10 28.23
N THR A 263 1.77 6.63 28.43
CA THR A 263 2.21 7.20 29.72
C THR A 263 1.66 8.58 29.98
N GLY A 264 1.15 9.27 28.94
CA GLY A 264 0.98 10.72 29.02
C GLY A 264 2.32 11.46 29.07
N LEU A 265 2.24 12.74 29.32
CA LEU A 265 3.40 13.64 29.40
C LEU A 265 4.11 13.51 30.77
N ILE A 266 5.36 13.02 30.75
CA ILE A 266 6.21 12.85 31.93
C ILE A 266 7.20 14.00 32.01
N LYS A 267 7.23 14.72 33.14
CA LYS A 267 8.16 15.85 33.43
C LYS A 267 8.24 16.85 32.27
N GLU A 268 7.10 17.11 31.62
CA GLU A 268 6.98 18.05 30.49
C GLU A 268 7.91 17.76 29.29
N ARG A 269 8.49 16.57 29.19
CA ARG A 269 9.51 16.27 28.16
C ARG A 269 9.40 14.92 27.47
N PHE A 270 8.90 13.91 28.17
CA PHE A 270 8.88 12.55 27.66
C PHE A 270 7.45 12.07 27.49
N LYS A 271 7.22 11.32 26.41
CA LYS A 271 5.97 10.56 26.16
C LYS A 271 6.32 9.22 25.57
N PHE A 272 5.61 8.18 25.98
CA PHE A 272 5.78 6.82 25.45
C PHE A 272 4.42 6.17 25.23
N ASP A 273 4.29 5.48 24.11
CA ASP A 273 3.15 4.59 23.82
C ASP A 273 3.68 3.21 23.43
N LEU A 274 2.99 2.18 23.92
CA LEU A 274 3.23 0.78 23.62
C LEU A 274 1.95 0.15 23.05
N ARG A 275 2.07 -0.59 21.96
CA ARG A 275 1.05 -1.51 21.46
C ARG A 275 1.61 -2.92 21.40
N LEU A 276 0.83 -3.87 21.91
CA LEU A 276 1.04 -5.32 21.75
C LEU A 276 -0.16 -5.87 20.99
N SER A 277 0.07 -6.70 20.01
CA SER A 277 -0.98 -7.32 19.21
C SER A 277 -0.65 -8.76 18.85
N GLY A 278 -1.68 -9.60 18.83
CA GLY A 278 -1.60 -10.95 18.30
C GLY A 278 -2.84 -11.28 17.47
N LEU A 279 -2.65 -12.07 16.41
CA LEU A 279 -3.72 -12.55 15.54
C LEU A 279 -3.49 -14.02 15.22
N THR A 280 -4.58 -14.78 15.22
CA THR A 280 -4.62 -16.13 14.67
C THR A 280 -5.81 -16.28 13.73
N THR A 281 -5.65 -17.05 12.66
CA THR A 281 -6.71 -17.39 11.71
C THR A 281 -6.38 -18.71 11.02
N ASP A 282 -7.41 -19.47 10.64
CA ASP A 282 -7.23 -20.67 9.79
C ASP A 282 -7.09 -20.30 8.30
N GLY A 283 -7.47 -19.06 7.91
CA GLY A 283 -7.58 -18.65 6.49
C GLY A 283 -8.82 -19.25 5.80
N TYR A 284 -9.12 -18.76 4.62
CA TYR A 284 -10.21 -19.33 3.80
C TYR A 284 -9.73 -20.53 2.97
N ILE A 285 -8.51 -20.44 2.45
CA ILE A 285 -7.87 -21.52 1.68
C ILE A 285 -7.35 -22.57 2.67
N ASP A 286 -7.48 -23.85 2.34
CA ASP A 286 -7.05 -24.96 3.21
C ASP A 286 -5.57 -24.82 3.61
N ARG A 287 -5.25 -24.94 4.90
CA ARG A 287 -3.88 -24.86 5.46
C ARG A 287 -3.16 -23.51 5.23
N SER A 288 -3.90 -22.43 4.91
CA SER A 288 -3.36 -21.08 4.77
C SER A 288 -3.39 -20.27 6.07
N GLY A 289 -3.58 -20.91 7.20
CA GLY A 289 -3.70 -20.26 8.50
C GLY A 289 -2.46 -19.46 8.89
N SER A 290 -2.65 -18.40 9.69
CA SER A 290 -1.60 -17.49 10.13
C SER A 290 -1.62 -17.29 11.65
N ASP A 291 -0.42 -17.21 12.26
CA ASP A 291 -0.19 -16.77 13.65
C ASP A 291 0.78 -15.59 13.59
N HIS A 292 0.32 -14.42 14.02
CA HIS A 292 1.08 -13.17 13.97
C HIS A 292 1.21 -12.58 15.37
N ARG A 293 2.38 -12.03 15.66
CA ARG A 293 2.66 -11.26 16.88
C ARG A 293 3.34 -9.96 16.49
N SER A 294 2.93 -8.86 17.10
CA SER A 294 3.58 -7.60 16.83
C SER A 294 3.65 -6.71 18.07
N LEU A 295 4.74 -5.92 18.12
CA LEU A 295 4.96 -4.90 19.10
C LEU A 295 5.28 -3.58 18.38
N PHE A 296 4.67 -2.50 18.82
CA PHE A 296 5.05 -1.15 18.46
C PHE A 296 5.33 -0.36 19.75
N LEU A 297 6.53 0.20 19.84
CA LEU A 297 6.92 1.11 20.90
C LEU A 297 7.35 2.42 20.26
N THR A 298 6.77 3.52 20.70
CA THR A 298 7.19 4.85 20.28
C THR A 298 7.45 5.73 21.50
N GLY A 299 8.46 6.58 21.40
CA GLY A 299 8.81 7.54 22.45
C GLY A 299 9.22 8.87 21.86
N ILE A 300 8.85 9.95 22.54
CA ILE A 300 9.21 11.31 22.18
C ILE A 300 9.95 11.96 23.33
N TYR A 301 11.05 12.63 23.01
CA TYR A 301 11.81 13.47 23.92
C TYR A 301 11.94 14.88 23.38
N ASN A 302 11.35 15.84 24.07
CA ASN A 302 11.45 17.27 23.79
C ASN A 302 12.64 17.87 24.55
N SER A 303 13.59 18.41 23.79
CA SER A 303 14.78 19.06 24.33
C SER A 303 14.90 20.51 23.85
N LYS A 304 15.84 21.26 24.42
CA LYS A 304 16.14 22.64 23.98
C LYS A 304 16.74 22.71 22.57
N ILE A 305 17.33 21.62 22.11
CA ILE A 305 17.99 21.53 20.79
C ILE A 305 17.13 20.84 19.74
N GLY A 306 15.86 20.56 20.03
CA GLY A 306 14.91 19.92 19.12
C GLY A 306 14.20 18.72 19.73
N THR A 307 13.34 18.12 18.95
CA THR A 307 12.52 16.96 19.32
C THR A 307 13.09 15.68 18.71
N PHE A 308 13.18 14.66 19.53
CA PHE A 308 13.56 13.30 19.13
C PHE A 308 12.35 12.37 19.21
N LYS A 309 12.18 11.53 18.22
CA LYS A 309 11.21 10.42 18.23
C LYS A 309 11.95 9.13 17.97
N ALA A 310 11.65 8.08 18.73
CA ALA A 310 12.18 6.75 18.51
C ALA A 310 11.03 5.77 18.35
N ASN A 311 11.10 4.91 17.32
CA ASN A 311 10.14 3.85 17.05
C ASN A 311 10.85 2.49 17.04
N ALA A 312 10.20 1.47 17.62
CA ALA A 312 10.51 0.07 17.43
C ALA A 312 9.24 -0.65 16.95
N ILE A 313 9.30 -1.26 15.78
CA ILE A 313 8.22 -2.01 15.15
C ILE A 313 8.72 -3.44 14.99
N LEU A 314 8.20 -4.37 15.77
CA LEU A 314 8.63 -5.76 15.75
C LEU A 314 7.46 -6.62 15.27
N GLY A 315 7.71 -7.47 14.28
CA GLY A 315 6.74 -8.41 13.72
C GLY A 315 7.31 -9.81 13.66
N GLU A 316 6.50 -10.79 14.05
CA GLU A 316 6.78 -12.23 13.92
C GLU A 316 5.56 -12.87 13.25
N GLU A 317 5.80 -13.73 12.28
CA GLU A 317 4.75 -14.45 11.60
C GLU A 317 5.07 -15.92 11.39
N VAL A 318 4.04 -16.76 11.43
CA VAL A 318 4.03 -18.14 10.96
C VAL A 318 2.81 -18.32 10.10
N THR A 319 3.00 -18.45 8.77
CA THR A 319 1.90 -18.43 7.79
C THR A 319 1.94 -19.67 6.92
N GLY A 320 0.80 -20.34 6.77
CA GLY A 320 0.62 -21.45 5.84
C GLY A 320 0.81 -21.01 4.40
N ILE A 321 1.58 -21.77 3.61
CA ILE A 321 1.86 -21.44 2.22
C ILE A 321 0.62 -21.65 1.36
N SER A 322 0.22 -20.63 0.56
CA SER A 322 -0.91 -20.66 -0.38
C SER A 322 -0.57 -19.99 -1.72
N TRP A 323 0.72 -19.99 -2.12
CA TRP A 323 1.25 -19.21 -3.24
C TRP A 323 0.91 -19.76 -4.63
N TRP A 324 0.45 -20.99 -4.73
CA TRP A 324 0.27 -21.66 -6.04
C TRP A 324 -1.16 -21.61 -6.58
N GLY A 325 -2.14 -21.21 -5.76
CA GLY A 325 -3.53 -21.22 -6.21
C GLY A 325 -4.00 -22.62 -6.64
N ALA A 326 -5.06 -22.69 -7.42
CA ALA A 326 -5.61 -23.94 -7.93
C ALA A 326 -6.19 -23.76 -9.36
N PRO A 327 -6.19 -24.82 -10.21
CA PRO A 327 -6.77 -24.75 -11.54
C PRO A 327 -8.30 -24.60 -11.49
N ARG A 328 -8.90 -24.10 -12.59
CA ARG A 328 -10.32 -23.73 -12.65
C ARG A 328 -11.26 -24.89 -12.31
N ASP A 329 -11.05 -26.06 -12.87
CA ASP A 329 -11.84 -27.27 -12.65
C ASP A 329 -11.80 -27.75 -11.19
N VAL A 330 -10.68 -27.54 -10.50
CA VAL A 330 -10.54 -27.85 -9.08
C VAL A 330 -11.31 -26.85 -8.23
N ILE A 331 -11.17 -25.54 -8.47
CA ILE A 331 -11.86 -24.54 -7.65
C ILE A 331 -13.37 -24.52 -7.86
N ASP A 332 -13.87 -25.01 -8.98
CA ASP A 332 -15.31 -25.15 -9.22
C ASP A 332 -15.94 -26.25 -8.34
N THR A 333 -15.17 -27.22 -7.90
CA THR A 333 -15.61 -28.36 -7.07
C THR A 333 -15.07 -28.32 -5.63
N ALA A 334 -13.85 -27.82 -5.44
CA ALA A 334 -13.13 -27.73 -4.17
C ALA A 334 -12.48 -26.34 -4.03
N ARG A 335 -13.32 -25.32 -3.81
CA ARG A 335 -12.91 -23.90 -3.88
C ARG A 335 -11.82 -23.50 -2.90
N THR A 336 -11.66 -24.22 -1.81
CA THR A 336 -10.64 -23.96 -0.77
C THR A 336 -9.37 -24.77 -0.95
N TYR A 337 -9.30 -25.62 -2.00
CA TYR A 337 -8.16 -26.48 -2.23
C TYR A 337 -6.83 -25.73 -2.28
N ASN A 338 -5.82 -26.30 -1.64
CA ASN A 338 -4.45 -25.81 -1.62
C ASN A 338 -3.49 -26.96 -1.93
N PRO A 339 -2.69 -26.93 -3.00
CA PRO A 339 -1.72 -27.98 -3.31
C PRO A 339 -0.47 -27.96 -2.40
N ALA A 340 -0.32 -26.94 -1.55
CA ALA A 340 0.87 -26.79 -0.72
C ALA A 340 1.04 -27.98 0.25
N GLY A 341 2.21 -28.62 0.18
CA GLY A 341 2.56 -29.74 1.04
C GLY A 341 1.91 -31.06 0.69
N GLU A 342 1.23 -31.15 -0.45
CA GLU A 342 0.64 -32.40 -0.95
C GLU A 342 1.75 -33.39 -1.35
N TYR A 343 1.59 -34.65 -0.95
CA TYR A 343 2.46 -35.76 -1.34
C TYR A 343 1.72 -37.10 -1.27
N THR A 344 2.24 -38.10 -1.95
CA THR A 344 1.73 -39.47 -1.93
C THR A 344 2.53 -40.32 -0.96
N ASP A 345 1.87 -40.90 0.04
CA ASP A 345 2.54 -41.77 0.98
C ASP A 345 2.89 -43.13 0.36
N VAL A 346 3.64 -43.96 1.13
CA VAL A 346 4.10 -45.29 0.66
C VAL A 346 2.97 -46.28 0.38
N PHE A 347 1.75 -45.97 0.78
CA PHE A 347 0.57 -46.81 0.54
C PHE A 347 -0.23 -46.31 -0.67
N GLY A 348 0.19 -45.20 -1.29
CA GLY A 348 -0.51 -44.54 -2.40
C GLY A 348 -1.61 -43.57 -1.96
N ASP A 349 -1.71 -43.26 -0.65
CA ASP A 349 -2.68 -42.31 -0.13
C ASP A 349 -2.13 -40.89 -0.22
N GLN A 350 -3.00 -39.95 -0.66
CA GLN A 350 -2.69 -38.53 -0.68
C GLN A 350 -2.62 -37.97 0.76
N ARG A 351 -1.57 -37.26 1.07
CA ARG A 351 -1.26 -36.66 2.37
C ARG A 351 -0.83 -35.21 2.21
N TYR A 352 -0.82 -34.48 3.32
CA TYR A 352 -0.36 -33.08 3.37
C TYR A 352 0.67 -32.90 4.48
N TYR A 353 1.78 -32.28 4.15
CA TYR A 353 2.82 -31.95 5.12
C TYR A 353 2.35 -30.77 6.00
N ALA A 354 2.29 -30.96 7.32
CA ALA A 354 1.70 -30.00 8.26
C ALA A 354 2.53 -28.72 8.43
N ASP A 355 3.86 -28.82 8.26
CA ASP A 355 4.78 -27.69 8.43
C ASP A 355 5.18 -27.02 7.11
N GLN A 356 4.31 -27.08 6.10
CA GLN A 356 4.43 -26.30 4.88
C GLN A 356 4.11 -24.82 5.17
N LYS A 357 5.07 -24.12 5.80
CA LYS A 357 4.87 -22.81 6.40
C LYS A 357 6.02 -21.86 6.09
N ASP A 358 5.70 -20.59 6.03
CA ASP A 358 6.64 -19.48 6.13
C ASP A 358 6.77 -19.05 7.60
N ASN A 359 7.98 -18.72 8.01
CA ASN A 359 8.31 -18.24 9.35
C ASN A 359 9.24 -17.05 9.19
N TYR A 360 8.81 -15.87 9.53
CA TYR A 360 9.61 -14.66 9.36
C TYR A 360 9.50 -13.70 10.54
N ASN A 361 10.63 -13.11 10.88
CA ASN A 361 10.74 -12.05 11.87
C ASN A 361 11.25 -10.79 11.18
N GLN A 362 10.56 -9.67 11.36
CA GLN A 362 10.97 -8.38 10.82
C GLN A 362 10.91 -7.29 11.90
N TYR A 363 12.06 -6.66 12.14
CA TYR A 363 12.24 -5.67 13.19
C TYR A 363 12.76 -4.37 12.61
N HIS A 364 12.00 -3.27 12.80
CA HIS A 364 12.39 -1.93 12.37
C HIS A 364 12.66 -1.05 13.58
N PHE A 365 13.79 -0.38 13.57
CA PHE A 365 14.18 0.62 14.56
C PHE A 365 14.42 1.95 13.85
N GLN A 366 13.84 3.02 14.36
CA GLN A 366 13.93 4.34 13.77
C GLN A 366 14.22 5.37 14.86
N VAL A 367 15.12 6.30 14.60
CA VAL A 367 15.35 7.49 15.41
C VAL A 367 15.23 8.71 14.51
N LEU A 368 14.31 9.59 14.82
CA LEU A 368 14.01 10.80 14.07
C LEU A 368 14.33 12.02 14.94
N TYR A 369 14.84 13.04 14.30
CA TYR A 369 15.16 14.33 14.91
C TYR A 369 14.58 15.46 14.09
N LYS A 370 14.02 16.47 14.78
CA LYS A 370 13.50 17.69 14.18
C LYS A 370 13.91 18.89 15.03
N ASN A 371 14.33 19.96 14.35
CA ASN A 371 14.66 21.23 14.99
C ASN A 371 14.31 22.40 14.06
N ASP A 372 13.56 23.34 14.57
CA ASP A 372 13.34 24.64 13.95
C ASP A 372 14.51 25.55 14.32
N LEU A 373 15.49 25.67 13.41
CA LEU A 373 16.70 26.46 13.60
C LEU A 373 16.39 27.96 13.76
N ASN A 374 15.33 28.40 13.08
CA ASN A 374 14.71 29.73 13.19
C ASN A 374 13.33 29.71 12.50
N ASP A 375 12.63 30.84 12.45
CA ASP A 375 11.24 30.97 11.94
C ASP A 375 11.05 30.52 10.48
N PHE A 376 12.11 30.33 9.71
CA PHE A 376 12.05 29.98 8.30
C PHE A 376 12.93 28.79 7.90
N LEU A 377 13.71 28.23 8.84
CA LEU A 377 14.65 27.16 8.55
C LEU A 377 14.45 25.98 9.53
N GLN A 378 14.10 24.83 9.00
CA GLN A 378 13.87 23.60 9.75
C GLN A 378 14.82 22.50 9.27
N LEU A 379 15.45 21.82 10.22
CA LEU A 379 16.28 20.63 10.00
C LEU A 379 15.53 19.39 10.48
N SER A 380 15.45 18.36 9.65
CA SER A 380 15.05 17.02 10.06
C SER A 380 16.12 16.00 9.68
N ALA A 381 16.29 14.98 10.50
CA ALA A 381 17.19 13.86 10.23
C ALA A 381 16.57 12.57 10.76
N ALA A 382 16.87 11.45 10.11
CA ALA A 382 16.45 10.14 10.57
C ALA A 382 17.58 9.13 10.40
N TYR A 383 17.67 8.20 11.32
CA TYR A 383 18.45 6.97 11.20
C TYR A 383 17.52 5.78 11.34
N HIS A 384 17.75 4.74 10.54
CA HIS A 384 16.96 3.54 10.59
C HIS A 384 17.82 2.28 10.50
N PHE A 385 17.30 1.22 11.09
CA PHE A 385 17.84 -0.13 11.00
C PHE A 385 16.68 -1.12 10.92
N THR A 386 16.68 -1.98 9.90
CA THR A 386 15.75 -3.09 9.75
C THR A 386 16.54 -4.39 9.75
N TYR A 387 16.09 -5.33 10.55
CA TYR A 387 16.56 -6.71 10.59
C TYR A 387 15.44 -7.64 10.14
N GLY A 388 15.75 -8.55 9.21
CA GLY A 388 14.86 -9.60 8.76
C GLY A 388 15.53 -10.96 8.87
N SER A 389 14.79 -11.96 9.32
CA SER A 389 15.29 -13.33 9.44
C SER A 389 14.13 -14.31 9.36
N GLY A 390 14.22 -15.26 8.44
CA GLY A 390 13.19 -16.29 8.34
C GLY A 390 13.51 -17.37 7.32
N PHE A 391 12.60 -18.28 7.21
CA PHE A 391 12.64 -19.39 6.26
C PHE A 391 11.23 -19.84 5.92
N TYR A 392 11.05 -20.34 4.73
CA TYR A 392 9.90 -21.20 4.44
C TYR A 392 10.33 -22.66 4.33
N GLU A 393 9.46 -23.55 4.84
CA GLU A 393 9.67 -24.99 4.89
C GLU A 393 8.79 -25.69 3.88
N GLN A 394 9.36 -26.63 3.13
CA GLN A 394 8.67 -27.36 2.08
C GLN A 394 9.03 -28.86 2.12
N TYR A 395 8.00 -29.72 2.10
CA TYR A 395 8.14 -31.10 1.68
C TYR A 395 8.20 -31.13 0.15
N ARG A 396 9.14 -31.87 -0.39
CA ARG A 396 9.33 -32.05 -1.84
C ARG A 396 9.36 -33.53 -2.13
N GLU A 397 8.53 -34.00 -3.06
CA GLU A 397 8.40 -35.37 -3.50
C GLU A 397 9.24 -35.59 -4.76
N ASP A 398 9.92 -36.74 -4.86
CA ASP A 398 10.63 -37.23 -6.03
C ASP A 398 11.65 -36.24 -6.64
N GLU A 399 12.40 -35.55 -5.76
CA GLU A 399 13.42 -34.56 -6.17
C GLU A 399 14.70 -35.24 -6.63
N LEU A 400 15.32 -34.73 -7.71
CA LEU A 400 16.62 -35.20 -8.15
C LEU A 400 17.73 -34.80 -7.16
N LEU A 401 18.57 -35.72 -6.78
CA LEU A 401 19.73 -35.44 -5.92
C LEU A 401 20.68 -34.40 -6.57
N SER A 402 20.83 -34.45 -7.90
CA SER A 402 21.62 -33.49 -8.67
C SER A 402 21.20 -32.05 -8.51
N ASP A 403 19.90 -31.75 -8.33
CA ASP A 403 19.37 -30.41 -8.16
C ASP A 403 19.80 -29.78 -6.82
N TYR A 404 20.30 -30.62 -5.92
CA TYR A 404 20.85 -30.21 -4.62
C TYR A 404 22.39 -30.40 -4.54
N GLY A 405 23.06 -30.65 -5.69
CA GLY A 405 24.49 -30.90 -5.71
C GLY A 405 24.89 -32.21 -5.01
N LEU A 406 23.95 -33.10 -4.78
CA LEU A 406 24.18 -34.39 -4.12
C LEU A 406 24.47 -35.49 -5.15
N PRO A 407 25.45 -36.37 -4.89
CA PRO A 407 25.75 -37.47 -5.80
C PRO A 407 24.69 -38.57 -5.71
N ASN A 408 24.39 -39.21 -6.83
CA ASN A 408 23.65 -40.44 -6.89
C ASN A 408 24.41 -41.54 -6.16
N TRP A 409 23.73 -42.50 -5.53
CA TRP A 409 24.36 -43.59 -4.84
C TRP A 409 23.59 -44.91 -4.95
N MET A 410 24.24 -46.03 -4.65
CA MET A 410 23.69 -47.38 -4.80
C MET A 410 23.20 -47.92 -3.47
N ALA A 411 21.91 -48.22 -3.36
CA ALA A 411 21.34 -49.01 -2.29
C ALA A 411 21.25 -50.48 -2.69
N GLY A 412 22.35 -51.21 -2.56
CA GLY A 412 22.48 -52.55 -3.15
C GLY A 412 22.50 -52.48 -4.68
N PRO A 413 21.56 -53.13 -5.39
CA PRO A 413 21.45 -53.03 -6.83
C PRO A 413 20.62 -51.84 -7.33
N ILE A 414 20.02 -51.02 -6.46
CA ILE A 414 19.11 -49.92 -6.77
C ILE A 414 19.90 -48.63 -6.80
N LEU A 415 19.83 -47.93 -7.91
CA LEU A 415 20.31 -46.55 -8.02
C LEU A 415 19.33 -45.63 -7.31
N ILE A 416 19.81 -44.81 -6.40
CA ILE A 416 19.06 -43.73 -5.75
C ILE A 416 19.55 -42.43 -6.39
N ASP A 417 18.75 -41.85 -7.24
CA ASP A 417 18.95 -40.56 -7.92
C ASP A 417 17.84 -39.55 -7.58
N ARG A 418 16.70 -40.07 -7.05
CA ARG A 418 15.58 -39.27 -6.60
C ARG A 418 15.15 -39.62 -5.19
N VAL A 419 14.72 -38.62 -4.47
CA VAL A 419 14.33 -38.75 -3.05
C VAL A 419 13.24 -37.76 -2.69
N ASP A 420 12.47 -38.14 -1.66
CA ASP A 420 11.68 -37.14 -0.93
C ASP A 420 12.54 -36.47 0.12
N LEU A 421 12.34 -35.19 0.28
CA LEU A 421 13.07 -34.39 1.26
C LEU A 421 12.22 -33.24 1.85
N VAL A 422 12.65 -32.74 3.00
CA VAL A 422 12.16 -31.47 3.56
C VAL A 422 13.28 -30.46 3.51
N ARG A 423 13.01 -29.33 2.90
CA ARG A 423 13.97 -28.23 2.76
C ARG A 423 13.47 -26.95 3.41
N ARG A 424 14.42 -26.14 3.88
CA ARG A 424 14.20 -24.76 4.30
C ARG A 424 15.02 -23.84 3.42
N LYS A 425 14.37 -22.83 2.87
CA LYS A 425 15.08 -21.73 2.19
C LYS A 425 15.04 -20.52 3.10
N TRP A 426 16.22 -20.06 3.48
CA TRP A 426 16.46 -19.00 4.45
C TRP A 426 16.76 -17.67 3.78
N MET A 427 16.32 -16.60 4.41
CA MET A 427 16.72 -15.23 4.15
C MET A 427 17.10 -14.54 5.45
N LEU A 428 18.28 -13.93 5.49
CA LEU A 428 18.75 -13.06 6.55
C LEU A 428 19.11 -11.73 5.95
N ASN A 429 18.56 -10.63 6.46
CA ASN A 429 18.86 -9.33 5.91
C ASN A 429 19.02 -8.24 6.96
N ASN A 430 19.86 -7.24 6.61
CA ASN A 430 20.05 -6.02 7.35
C ASN A 430 19.92 -4.85 6.37
N PHE A 431 19.03 -3.90 6.67
CA PHE A 431 18.86 -2.68 5.92
C PHE A 431 18.96 -1.49 6.85
N TYR A 432 19.92 -0.61 6.61
CA TYR A 432 20.18 0.54 7.47
C TYR A 432 20.61 1.75 6.69
N GLY A 433 20.36 2.93 7.27
CA GLY A 433 20.71 4.17 6.62
C GLY A 433 20.38 5.42 7.42
N GLY A 434 20.72 6.55 6.81
CA GLY A 434 20.41 7.87 7.35
C GLY A 434 19.87 8.78 6.27
N ILE A 435 18.97 9.67 6.68
CA ILE A 435 18.32 10.67 5.83
C ILE A 435 18.42 12.02 6.55
N ALA A 436 18.74 13.08 5.82
CA ALA A 436 18.72 14.45 6.33
C ALA A 436 18.00 15.37 5.35
N ASP A 437 17.24 16.31 5.88
CA ASP A 437 16.42 17.25 5.12
C ASP A 437 16.49 18.64 5.74
N LEU A 438 16.69 19.65 4.91
CA LEU A 438 16.68 21.06 5.27
C LEU A 438 15.55 21.75 4.51
N LYS A 439 14.58 22.30 5.24
CA LYS A 439 13.44 23.03 4.70
C LYS A 439 13.60 24.52 5.01
N TYR A 440 13.53 25.34 3.96
CA TYR A 440 13.49 26.78 4.02
C TYR A 440 12.12 27.28 3.53
N SER A 441 11.41 28.03 4.39
CA SER A 441 10.07 28.56 4.09
C SER A 441 10.02 30.04 4.45
N LYS A 442 10.07 30.91 3.44
CA LYS A 442 9.98 32.37 3.64
C LYS A 442 9.28 33.06 2.47
N GLY A 443 8.21 33.77 2.75
CA GLY A 443 7.46 34.53 1.76
C GLY A 443 6.90 33.65 0.65
N LYS A 444 7.38 33.84 -0.58
CA LYS A 444 6.93 33.09 -1.78
C LYS A 444 7.70 31.78 -2.02
N ILE A 445 8.74 31.50 -1.26
CA ILE A 445 9.66 30.39 -1.47
C ILE A 445 9.47 29.34 -0.38
N ASN A 446 9.26 28.10 -0.79
CA ASN A 446 9.33 26.93 0.04
C ASN A 446 10.30 25.95 -0.64
N LEU A 447 11.52 25.84 -0.11
CA LEU A 447 12.61 25.03 -0.65
C LEU A 447 12.91 23.90 0.34
N SER A 448 12.93 22.67 -0.14
CA SER A 448 13.41 21.51 0.62
C SER A 448 14.58 20.88 -0.11
N MET A 449 15.66 20.63 0.58
CA MET A 449 16.84 19.92 0.07
C MET A 449 17.22 18.82 1.03
N GLY A 450 17.62 17.69 0.52
CA GLY A 450 18.03 16.59 1.37
C GLY A 450 18.90 15.56 0.68
N ALA A 451 19.42 14.67 1.51
CA ALA A 451 20.23 13.55 1.09
C ALA A 451 19.92 12.33 1.96
N GLY A 452 20.03 11.15 1.37
CA GLY A 452 19.94 9.87 2.07
C GLY A 452 21.02 8.91 1.59
N MET A 453 21.45 8.04 2.48
CA MET A 453 22.31 6.91 2.18
C MET A 453 21.79 5.69 2.89
N ASN A 454 21.56 4.62 2.12
CA ASN A 454 21.09 3.32 2.62
C ASN A 454 22.04 2.21 2.20
N LYS A 455 22.16 1.19 3.03
CA LYS A 455 22.86 -0.04 2.71
C LYS A 455 22.02 -1.24 3.12
N TYR A 456 21.91 -2.18 2.21
CA TYR A 456 21.33 -3.50 2.41
C TYR A 456 22.42 -4.55 2.33
N VAL A 457 22.34 -5.58 3.17
CA VAL A 457 23.14 -6.80 3.10
C VAL A 457 22.21 -7.96 3.37
N GLY A 458 22.14 -8.93 2.47
CA GLY A 458 21.28 -10.09 2.56
C GLY A 458 22.01 -11.37 2.24
N ASP A 459 21.70 -12.44 3.00
CA ASP A 459 22.18 -13.80 2.77
C ASP A 459 20.98 -14.69 2.44
N HIS A 460 21.12 -15.51 1.40
CA HIS A 460 20.13 -16.49 0.96
C HIS A 460 20.80 -17.86 0.94
N PHE A 461 20.19 -18.83 1.61
CA PHE A 461 20.73 -20.19 1.63
C PHE A 461 19.64 -21.23 1.86
N GLY A 462 19.89 -22.45 1.37
CA GLY A 462 18.98 -23.58 1.56
C GLY A 462 19.57 -24.69 2.40
N ARG A 463 18.73 -25.31 3.25
CA ARG A 463 19.11 -26.47 4.07
C ARG A 463 18.12 -27.60 3.91
N ILE A 464 18.63 -28.81 3.64
CA ILE A 464 17.87 -30.06 3.70
C ILE A 464 17.84 -30.51 5.15
N ILE A 465 16.66 -30.50 5.78
CA ILE A 465 16.49 -30.84 7.20
C ILE A 465 16.07 -32.28 7.39
N TRP A 466 15.50 -32.89 6.36
CA TRP A 466 15.15 -34.31 6.30
C TRP A 466 15.23 -34.82 4.86
N ILE A 467 15.62 -36.05 4.68
CA ILE A 467 15.74 -36.75 3.39
C ILE A 467 15.42 -38.23 3.61
N ARG A 468 14.59 -38.81 2.73
CA ARG A 468 14.09 -40.19 2.87
C ARG A 468 15.24 -41.22 2.85
N TYR A 469 16.21 -41.05 1.98
CA TYR A 469 17.38 -41.92 1.85
C TYR A 469 18.63 -41.05 1.92
N ALA A 470 19.13 -40.89 3.15
CA ALA A 470 20.20 -39.93 3.44
C ALA A 470 21.53 -40.25 2.72
N GLY A 471 21.82 -41.55 2.52
CA GLY A 471 23.10 -41.91 1.93
C GLY A 471 24.26 -41.36 2.77
N TRP A 472 25.06 -40.51 2.17
CA TRP A 472 26.16 -39.76 2.79
C TRP A 472 25.81 -38.29 3.11
N THR A 473 24.56 -37.88 2.93
CA THR A 473 24.12 -36.50 3.16
C THR A 473 24.16 -36.16 4.65
N GLU A 474 24.88 -35.12 5.00
CA GLU A 474 24.94 -34.62 6.37
C GLU A 474 23.62 -34.01 6.82
N LYS A 475 23.34 -34.10 8.15
CA LYS A 475 22.18 -33.42 8.71
C LYS A 475 22.26 -31.90 8.50
N ASN A 476 21.18 -31.30 8.09
CA ASN A 476 21.11 -29.88 7.73
C ASN A 476 22.07 -29.47 6.59
N PHE A 477 22.27 -30.37 5.63
CA PHE A 477 23.09 -30.12 4.45
C PHE A 477 22.67 -28.82 3.77
N GLN A 478 23.62 -27.91 3.58
CA GLN A 478 23.40 -26.64 2.89
C GLN A 478 23.75 -26.82 1.41
N TRP A 479 22.72 -26.74 0.53
CA TRP A 479 22.96 -26.97 -0.91
C TRP A 479 23.26 -25.72 -1.72
N TYR A 480 22.87 -24.52 -1.22
CA TYR A 480 23.27 -23.28 -1.85
C TYR A 480 23.52 -22.19 -0.83
N PHE A 481 24.29 -21.18 -1.24
CA PHE A 481 24.51 -19.95 -0.50
C PHE A 481 24.86 -18.83 -1.47
N ASN A 482 24.21 -17.70 -1.34
CA ASN A 482 24.60 -16.47 -1.98
C ASN A 482 24.35 -15.27 -1.07
N GLY A 483 25.14 -14.21 -1.33
CA GLY A 483 25.05 -12.94 -0.64
C GLY A 483 24.71 -11.80 -1.58
N ALA A 484 24.01 -10.80 -1.06
CA ALA A 484 23.76 -9.57 -1.80
C ALA A 484 24.12 -8.34 -0.98
N SER A 485 24.63 -7.32 -1.65
CA SER A 485 24.87 -6.00 -1.06
C SER A 485 24.38 -4.91 -2.01
N LYS A 486 23.48 -4.06 -1.53
CA LYS A 486 22.98 -2.92 -2.29
C LYS A 486 23.19 -1.63 -1.50
N ARG A 487 23.90 -0.68 -2.09
CA ARG A 487 24.10 0.66 -1.55
C ARG A 487 23.36 1.66 -2.42
N GLU A 488 22.60 2.54 -1.80
CA GLU A 488 21.95 3.64 -2.50
C GLU A 488 22.33 4.98 -1.84
N ILE A 489 22.67 5.97 -2.65
CA ILE A 489 22.82 7.36 -2.29
C ILE A 489 21.80 8.14 -3.09
N ASN A 490 20.96 8.94 -2.44
CA ASN A 490 20.06 9.86 -3.11
C ASN A 490 20.24 11.28 -2.61
N THR A 491 20.07 12.25 -3.50
CA THR A 491 20.00 13.67 -3.17
C THR A 491 18.84 14.29 -3.94
N TYR A 492 18.21 15.28 -3.35
CA TYR A 492 17.08 15.95 -4.01
C TYR A 492 17.01 17.43 -3.62
N ALA A 493 16.36 18.20 -4.49
CA ALA A 493 15.95 19.57 -4.24
C ALA A 493 14.55 19.79 -4.79
N LYS A 494 13.64 20.30 -3.95
CA LYS A 494 12.24 20.59 -4.26
C LYS A 494 11.94 22.04 -3.95
N LEU A 495 11.40 22.76 -4.91
CA LEU A 495 11.02 24.17 -4.82
C LEU A 495 9.53 24.34 -5.13
N ASP A 496 8.77 24.90 -4.18
CA ASP A 496 7.46 25.49 -4.42
C ASP A 496 7.61 27.01 -4.44
N TYR A 497 7.25 27.66 -5.56
CA TYR A 497 7.35 29.09 -5.75
C TYR A 497 5.98 29.71 -6.02
N LYS A 498 5.50 30.54 -5.10
CA LYS A 498 4.25 31.29 -5.28
C LYS A 498 4.48 32.45 -6.26
N ILE A 499 4.12 32.26 -7.52
CA ILE A 499 4.17 33.29 -8.56
C ILE A 499 3.19 34.42 -8.20
N SER A 500 1.97 34.05 -7.81
CA SER A 500 0.93 34.93 -7.29
C SER A 500 0.18 34.24 -6.14
N ASP A 501 -0.80 34.92 -5.54
CA ASP A 501 -1.64 34.33 -4.48
C ASP A 501 -2.44 33.11 -4.94
N ARG A 502 -2.61 32.92 -6.25
CA ARG A 502 -3.40 31.84 -6.86
C ARG A 502 -2.57 30.84 -7.67
N LEU A 503 -1.34 31.20 -8.04
CA LEU A 503 -0.50 30.37 -8.91
C LEU A 503 0.80 30.00 -8.21
N THR A 504 1.01 28.71 -8.04
CA THR A 504 2.24 28.13 -7.51
C THR A 504 2.92 27.29 -8.58
N ALA A 505 4.21 27.53 -8.81
CA ALA A 505 5.05 26.67 -9.63
C ALA A 505 5.83 25.70 -8.74
N PHE A 506 5.95 24.48 -9.20
CA PHE A 506 6.64 23.38 -8.57
C PHE A 506 7.80 22.92 -9.45
N ALA A 507 8.97 22.73 -8.87
CA ALA A 507 10.12 22.08 -9.50
C ALA A 507 10.82 21.17 -8.51
N ASP A 508 11.17 19.97 -8.95
CA ASP A 508 11.77 18.95 -8.11
C ASP A 508 12.77 18.14 -8.95
N ALA A 509 13.92 17.82 -8.41
CA ALA A 509 14.92 17.00 -9.04
C ALA A 509 15.57 16.07 -8.02
N GLN A 510 15.72 14.81 -8.39
CA GLN A 510 16.40 13.79 -7.61
C GLN A 510 17.53 13.17 -8.42
N TYR A 511 18.64 12.94 -7.76
CA TYR A 511 19.73 12.09 -8.25
C TYR A 511 19.84 10.85 -7.37
N ARG A 512 19.95 9.66 -7.99
CA ARG A 512 20.15 8.37 -7.32
C ARG A 512 21.38 7.68 -7.91
N ASN A 513 22.28 7.24 -7.03
CA ASN A 513 23.39 6.35 -7.35
C ASN A 513 23.18 5.04 -6.59
N ILE A 514 23.13 3.93 -7.31
CA ILE A 514 22.87 2.60 -6.76
C ILE A 514 24.02 1.70 -7.20
N HIS A 515 24.62 0.99 -6.24
CA HIS A 515 25.58 -0.06 -6.51
C HIS A 515 25.07 -1.38 -5.94
N TYR A 516 24.86 -2.38 -6.79
CA TYR A 516 24.23 -3.65 -6.46
C TYR A 516 25.14 -4.81 -6.85
N ILE A 517 25.48 -5.64 -5.85
CA ILE A 517 26.32 -6.84 -5.98
C ILE A 517 25.50 -8.04 -5.52
N MET A 518 25.56 -9.14 -6.29
CA MET A 518 25.13 -10.48 -5.86
C MET A 518 26.22 -11.48 -6.24
N ASP A 519 26.57 -12.36 -5.32
CA ASP A 519 27.62 -13.36 -5.51
C ASP A 519 27.28 -14.67 -4.79
N GLY A 520 27.76 -15.77 -5.33
CA GLY A 520 27.51 -17.13 -4.82
C GLY A 520 26.58 -17.95 -5.70
N GLU A 521 26.14 -19.11 -5.22
CA GLU A 521 25.25 -20.03 -5.94
C GLU A 521 23.81 -19.86 -5.47
N ASP A 522 22.87 -19.94 -6.41
CA ASP A 522 21.44 -19.90 -6.12
C ASP A 522 20.84 -21.31 -5.97
N ASP A 523 19.55 -21.40 -5.65
CA ASP A 523 18.85 -22.65 -5.34
C ASP A 523 18.78 -23.67 -6.48
N ASP A 524 19.04 -23.24 -7.70
CA ASP A 524 19.22 -24.08 -8.91
C ASP A 524 20.70 -24.32 -9.26
N LEU A 525 21.61 -24.02 -8.35
CA LEU A 525 23.07 -24.14 -8.47
C LEU A 525 23.70 -23.25 -9.56
N VAL A 526 22.94 -22.29 -10.07
CA VAL A 526 23.47 -21.27 -10.99
C VAL A 526 24.26 -20.22 -10.21
N THR A 527 25.47 -19.94 -10.65
CA THR A 527 26.33 -18.91 -10.06
C THR A 527 25.78 -17.52 -10.39
N LEU A 528 25.52 -16.74 -9.34
CA LEU A 528 25.21 -15.32 -9.46
C LEU A 528 26.53 -14.51 -9.50
N GLY A 529 26.64 -13.58 -10.42
CA GLY A 529 27.84 -12.76 -10.58
C GLY A 529 27.47 -11.35 -11.01
N LEU A 530 26.61 -10.67 -10.25
CA LEU A 530 26.15 -9.31 -10.54
C LEU A 530 27.03 -8.29 -9.84
N ASP A 531 27.51 -7.29 -10.60
CA ASP A 531 28.14 -6.07 -10.08
C ASP A 531 27.72 -4.91 -10.99
N GLU A 532 26.65 -4.20 -10.59
CA GLU A 532 26.01 -3.17 -11.41
C GLU A 532 25.94 -1.83 -10.67
N THR A 533 26.16 -0.76 -11.43
CA THR A 533 26.02 0.61 -10.92
C THR A 533 25.07 1.42 -11.79
N PHE A 534 24.03 1.97 -11.16
CA PHE A 534 23.03 2.81 -11.81
C PHE A 534 23.16 4.26 -11.35
N ASN A 535 22.95 5.18 -12.29
CA ASN A 535 22.90 6.62 -12.02
C ASN A 535 21.64 7.17 -12.67
N PHE A 536 20.70 7.63 -11.86
CA PHE A 536 19.41 8.13 -12.32
C PHE A 536 19.21 9.60 -11.96
N ILE A 537 18.61 10.34 -12.89
CA ILE A 537 18.14 11.70 -12.67
C ILE A 537 16.64 11.72 -12.91
N ASN A 538 15.87 12.14 -11.92
CA ASN A 538 14.42 12.14 -11.92
C ASN A 538 13.89 13.57 -11.77
N PRO A 539 13.79 14.36 -12.86
CA PRO A 539 13.24 15.71 -12.82
C PRO A 539 11.70 15.67 -12.79
N LYS A 540 11.11 16.66 -12.11
CA LYS A 540 9.66 16.86 -12.04
C LYS A 540 9.35 18.35 -12.06
N GLY A 541 8.20 18.71 -12.61
CA GLY A 541 7.74 20.08 -12.61
C GLY A 541 6.22 20.15 -12.75
N GLY A 542 5.65 21.24 -12.27
CA GLY A 542 4.20 21.39 -12.34
C GLY A 542 3.72 22.79 -11.96
N LEU A 543 2.45 23.01 -12.18
CA LEU A 543 1.73 24.24 -11.84
C LEU A 543 0.48 23.87 -11.05
N PHE A 544 0.22 24.61 -10.01
CA PHE A 544 -1.03 24.57 -9.26
C PHE A 544 -1.70 25.93 -9.34
N PHE A 545 -2.97 25.96 -9.72
CA PHE A 545 -3.74 27.19 -9.86
C PHE A 545 -5.05 27.12 -9.09
N GLU A 546 -5.21 27.98 -8.11
CA GLU A 546 -6.43 28.17 -7.35
C GLU A 546 -7.36 29.11 -8.16
N ILE A 547 -8.40 28.53 -8.78
CA ILE A 547 -9.43 29.30 -9.49
C ILE A 547 -10.19 30.16 -8.49
N ASP A 548 -10.59 29.54 -7.40
CA ASP A 548 -11.21 30.15 -6.22
C ASP A 548 -10.98 29.23 -5.00
N PRO A 549 -11.22 29.66 -3.74
CA PRO A 549 -10.98 28.83 -2.53
C PRO A 549 -11.66 27.44 -2.49
N ASN A 550 -12.56 27.17 -3.43
CA ASN A 550 -13.25 25.89 -3.52
C ASN A 550 -12.97 25.13 -4.83
N GLN A 551 -12.10 25.66 -5.67
CA GLN A 551 -11.76 25.07 -6.97
C GLN A 551 -10.29 25.28 -7.29
N ASP A 552 -9.63 24.22 -7.65
CA ASP A 552 -8.25 24.23 -8.09
C ASP A 552 -8.04 23.32 -9.30
N VAL A 553 -6.99 23.60 -10.01
CA VAL A 553 -6.47 22.79 -11.11
C VAL A 553 -4.97 22.63 -10.94
N PHE A 554 -4.44 21.51 -11.39
CA PHE A 554 -3.00 21.31 -11.48
C PHE A 554 -2.62 20.62 -12.79
N LEU A 555 -1.36 20.81 -13.17
CA LEU A 555 -0.69 20.12 -14.25
C LEU A 555 0.72 19.77 -13.80
N SER A 556 1.14 18.53 -14.01
CA SER A 556 2.49 18.08 -13.67
C SER A 556 3.07 17.17 -14.73
N PHE A 557 4.40 17.20 -14.85
CA PHE A 557 5.20 16.29 -15.63
C PHE A 557 6.33 15.75 -14.74
N SER A 558 6.57 14.43 -14.80
CA SER A 558 7.57 13.75 -13.98
C SER A 558 8.31 12.69 -14.77
N VAL A 559 9.59 12.52 -14.49
CA VAL A 559 10.39 11.40 -14.96
C VAL A 559 10.82 10.56 -13.77
N ALA A 560 10.73 9.24 -13.89
CA ALA A 560 11.24 8.30 -12.90
C ALA A 560 12.01 7.18 -13.59
N ASN A 561 13.10 6.73 -12.94
CA ASN A 561 13.89 5.60 -13.37
C ASN A 561 13.95 4.56 -12.26
N ARG A 562 14.03 3.28 -12.66
CA ARG A 562 14.04 2.17 -11.73
C ARG A 562 14.98 1.06 -12.23
N GLU A 563 15.81 0.57 -11.32
CA GLU A 563 16.67 -0.60 -11.56
C GLU A 563 15.86 -1.91 -11.46
N PRO A 564 16.30 -3.00 -12.17
CA PRO A 564 15.71 -4.32 -12.01
C PRO A 564 15.85 -4.88 -10.59
N THR A 565 14.96 -5.79 -10.22
CA THR A 565 14.98 -6.49 -8.92
C THR A 565 15.91 -7.69 -8.96
N ARG A 566 16.21 -8.28 -7.78
CA ARG A 566 16.95 -9.56 -7.67
C ARG A 566 16.34 -10.65 -8.55
N ALA A 567 15.03 -10.84 -8.50
CA ALA A 567 14.34 -11.87 -9.26
C ALA A 567 14.57 -11.71 -10.77
N ASN A 568 14.54 -10.47 -11.29
CA ASN A 568 14.76 -10.24 -12.72
C ASN A 568 16.15 -10.67 -13.20
N TYR A 569 17.20 -10.47 -12.40
CA TYR A 569 18.53 -10.94 -12.73
C TYR A 569 18.68 -12.47 -12.60
N LYS A 570 18.06 -13.04 -11.56
CA LYS A 570 18.06 -14.48 -11.32
C LYS A 570 17.35 -15.23 -12.45
N ASP A 571 16.19 -14.74 -12.88
CA ASP A 571 15.38 -15.35 -13.94
C ASP A 571 16.10 -15.32 -15.30
N ALA A 572 17.00 -14.35 -15.52
CA ALA A 572 17.85 -14.27 -16.69
C ALA A 572 18.95 -15.36 -16.72
N LYS A 573 19.19 -16.09 -15.65
CA LYS A 573 20.13 -17.24 -15.52
C LYS A 573 21.53 -16.98 -16.09
N GLY A 574 22.02 -15.74 -16.01
CA GLY A 574 23.31 -15.33 -16.55
C GLY A 574 23.36 -15.20 -18.07
N ASP A 575 22.26 -15.35 -18.78
CA ASP A 575 22.18 -15.09 -20.21
C ASP A 575 22.30 -13.57 -20.50
N PRO A 576 23.35 -13.11 -21.18
CA PRO A 576 23.49 -11.69 -21.51
C PRO A 576 22.36 -11.14 -22.40
N ALA A 577 21.72 -11.99 -23.21
CA ALA A 577 20.61 -11.59 -24.08
C ALA A 577 19.30 -11.38 -23.29
N ALA A 578 19.14 -12.09 -22.16
CA ALA A 578 18.00 -11.98 -21.26
C ALA A 578 18.26 -10.98 -20.11
N LYS A 579 19.42 -10.31 -20.07
CA LYS A 579 19.78 -9.37 -19.01
C LYS A 579 18.73 -8.25 -18.90
N PRO A 580 18.07 -8.08 -17.74
CA PRO A 580 17.04 -7.08 -17.59
C PRO A 580 17.61 -5.66 -17.66
N GLN A 581 16.88 -4.75 -18.31
CA GLN A 581 17.21 -3.34 -18.45
C GLN A 581 16.47 -2.50 -17.42
N PRO A 582 17.04 -1.34 -16.99
CA PRO A 582 16.32 -0.37 -16.17
C PRO A 582 15.12 0.20 -16.90
N GLU A 583 14.06 0.48 -16.15
CA GLU A 583 12.83 1.08 -16.66
C GLU A 583 12.87 2.61 -16.58
N THR A 584 12.29 3.29 -17.57
CA THR A 584 12.07 4.75 -17.54
C THR A 584 10.57 5.03 -17.69
N LEU A 585 10.04 5.91 -16.86
CA LEU A 585 8.66 6.37 -16.88
C LEU A 585 8.60 7.89 -17.08
N TYR A 586 7.78 8.32 -18.04
CA TYR A 586 7.35 9.71 -18.24
C TYR A 586 5.87 9.81 -17.86
N ASP A 587 5.55 10.60 -16.85
CA ASP A 587 4.21 10.72 -16.28
C ASP A 587 3.69 12.15 -16.41
N LEU A 588 2.59 12.31 -17.14
CA LEU A 588 1.87 13.58 -17.33
C LEU A 588 0.52 13.48 -16.63
N GLU A 589 0.27 14.39 -15.69
CA GLU A 589 -1.00 14.43 -14.94
C GLU A 589 -1.65 15.80 -14.99
N ALA A 590 -2.99 15.84 -15.03
CA ALA A 590 -3.79 17.04 -14.88
C ALA A 590 -4.99 16.75 -13.98
N GLY A 591 -5.22 17.63 -13.01
CA GLY A 591 -6.32 17.46 -12.06
C GLY A 591 -7.19 18.69 -11.93
N TYR A 592 -8.46 18.48 -11.58
CA TYR A 592 -9.42 19.51 -11.18
C TYR A 592 -10.15 19.04 -9.93
N ASN A 593 -10.21 19.89 -8.91
CA ASN A 593 -10.92 19.65 -7.67
C ASN A 593 -12.00 20.71 -7.43
N LEU A 594 -13.15 20.28 -6.95
CA LEU A 594 -14.29 21.12 -6.58
C LEU A 594 -14.77 20.74 -5.20
N ASN A 595 -14.79 21.71 -4.27
CA ASN A 595 -15.29 21.54 -2.91
C ASN A 595 -16.48 22.49 -2.68
N ARG A 596 -17.61 21.95 -2.21
CA ARG A 596 -18.82 22.70 -1.83
C ARG A 596 -19.32 22.14 -0.48
N THR A 597 -20.22 22.83 0.16
CA THR A 597 -20.73 22.46 1.49
C THR A 597 -21.18 21.00 1.57
N ARG A 598 -21.92 20.52 0.56
CA ARG A 598 -22.52 19.17 0.54
C ARG A 598 -22.09 18.32 -0.65
N PHE A 599 -21.08 18.79 -1.39
CA PHE A 599 -20.60 18.11 -2.58
C PHE A 599 -19.11 18.37 -2.78
N ARG A 600 -18.36 17.33 -3.01
CA ARG A 600 -16.96 17.37 -3.44
C ARG A 600 -16.81 16.51 -4.70
N ALA A 601 -16.07 16.99 -5.67
CA ALA A 601 -15.73 16.22 -6.87
C ALA A 601 -14.27 16.44 -7.25
N GLY A 602 -13.68 15.43 -7.84
CA GLY A 602 -12.33 15.44 -8.38
C GLY A 602 -12.27 14.72 -9.71
N ILE A 603 -11.50 15.25 -10.63
CA ILE A 603 -11.15 14.62 -11.91
C ILE A 603 -9.63 14.63 -12.00
N ASN A 604 -9.03 13.47 -12.25
CA ASN A 604 -7.61 13.37 -12.54
C ASN A 604 -7.42 12.64 -13.88
N LEU A 605 -6.66 13.23 -14.78
CA LEU A 605 -6.21 12.67 -16.05
C LEU A 605 -4.74 12.28 -15.89
N TYR A 606 -4.36 11.10 -16.34
CA TYR A 606 -2.96 10.67 -16.34
C TYR A 606 -2.57 9.98 -17.64
N CYS A 607 -1.31 10.16 -18.02
CA CYS A 607 -0.67 9.49 -19.13
C CYS A 607 0.77 9.11 -18.75
N MET A 608 0.98 7.84 -18.50
CA MET A 608 2.24 7.22 -18.08
C MET A 608 2.84 6.46 -19.26
N LEU A 609 3.93 6.97 -19.83
CA LEU A 609 4.65 6.36 -20.96
C LEU A 609 5.90 5.67 -20.41
N TYR A 610 6.16 4.44 -20.82
CA TYR A 610 7.28 3.65 -20.35
C TYR A 610 8.19 3.27 -21.51
N ASP A 611 9.49 3.40 -21.26
CA ASP A 611 10.54 2.78 -22.05
C ASP A 611 11.15 1.63 -21.23
N ASP A 612 11.40 0.50 -21.88
CA ASP A 612 11.99 -0.73 -21.30
C ASP A 612 11.23 -1.26 -20.06
N GLN A 613 9.88 -1.12 -20.03
CA GLN A 613 9.09 -1.60 -18.90
C GLN A 613 9.25 -3.10 -18.70
N LEU A 614 9.56 -3.53 -17.47
CA LEU A 614 9.47 -4.94 -17.06
C LEU A 614 8.01 -5.31 -16.83
N VAL A 615 7.48 -6.23 -17.62
CA VAL A 615 6.10 -6.69 -17.53
C VAL A 615 6.04 -8.18 -17.20
N PRO A 616 5.00 -8.66 -16.45
CA PRO A 616 4.87 -10.07 -16.15
C PRO A 616 4.69 -10.90 -17.44
N THR A 617 5.36 -12.03 -17.52
CA THR A 617 5.16 -13.02 -18.61
C THR A 617 3.82 -13.78 -18.46
N GLY A 618 3.26 -13.80 -17.25
CA GLY A 618 2.14 -14.62 -16.83
C GLY A 618 2.56 -15.78 -15.94
N GLU A 619 3.82 -16.17 -15.99
CA GLU A 619 4.39 -17.26 -15.19
C GLU A 619 4.88 -16.78 -13.82
N LEU A 620 4.94 -17.70 -12.86
CA LEU A 620 5.55 -17.50 -11.57
C LEU A 620 6.83 -18.32 -11.42
N SER A 621 7.78 -17.77 -10.69
CA SER A 621 8.94 -18.49 -10.21
C SER A 621 8.55 -19.58 -9.20
N ASN A 622 9.47 -20.48 -8.86
CA ASN A 622 9.29 -21.55 -7.85
C ASN A 622 8.87 -21.05 -6.45
N VAL A 623 8.91 -19.75 -6.23
CA VAL A 623 8.58 -19.09 -4.94
C VAL A 623 7.44 -18.07 -5.09
N GLY A 624 6.65 -18.16 -6.17
CA GLY A 624 5.45 -17.36 -6.37
C GLY A 624 5.67 -15.92 -6.87
N TYR A 625 6.88 -15.53 -7.29
CA TYR A 625 7.12 -14.22 -7.91
C TYR A 625 6.84 -14.24 -9.41
N PRO A 626 6.22 -13.17 -9.97
CA PRO A 626 6.06 -13.05 -11.42
C PRO A 626 7.41 -13.02 -12.14
N ILE A 627 7.58 -13.87 -13.13
CA ILE A 627 8.68 -13.79 -14.08
C ILE A 627 8.44 -12.60 -14.99
N MET A 628 9.47 -11.77 -15.22
CA MET A 628 9.34 -10.49 -15.91
C MET A 628 10.20 -10.45 -17.16
N THR A 629 9.73 -9.74 -18.18
CA THR A 629 10.49 -9.41 -19.38
C THR A 629 10.39 -7.92 -19.71
N ASN A 630 11.45 -7.32 -20.29
CA ASN A 630 11.39 -5.95 -20.78
C ASN A 630 10.59 -5.86 -22.09
N VAL A 631 9.78 -4.79 -22.19
CA VAL A 631 9.11 -4.40 -23.43
C VAL A 631 9.53 -3.00 -23.81
N GLU A 632 9.87 -2.78 -25.08
CA GLU A 632 10.45 -1.53 -25.57
C GLU A 632 9.58 -0.32 -25.26
N GLN A 633 8.27 -0.41 -25.52
CA GLN A 633 7.33 0.67 -25.30
C GLN A 633 5.98 0.18 -24.77
N SER A 634 5.52 0.83 -23.73
CA SER A 634 4.19 0.61 -23.18
C SER A 634 3.60 1.91 -22.63
N TYR A 635 2.30 1.92 -22.36
CA TYR A 635 1.66 3.07 -21.73
C TYR A 635 0.46 2.69 -20.87
N ARG A 636 0.17 3.56 -19.90
CA ARG A 636 -1.05 3.58 -19.09
C ARG A 636 -1.65 4.96 -19.16
N ALA A 637 -2.88 5.09 -19.63
CA ALA A 637 -3.57 6.37 -19.69
C ALA A 637 -5.00 6.21 -19.16
N GLY A 638 -5.49 7.18 -18.41
CA GLY A 638 -6.82 7.07 -17.83
C GLY A 638 -7.35 8.32 -17.20
N VAL A 639 -8.59 8.17 -16.74
CA VAL A 639 -9.37 9.18 -16.03
C VAL A 639 -9.80 8.59 -14.68
N GLU A 640 -9.49 9.27 -13.61
CA GLU A 640 -9.98 8.99 -12.26
C GLU A 640 -11.03 10.04 -11.90
N LEU A 641 -12.24 9.59 -11.60
CA LEU A 641 -13.35 10.42 -11.15
C LEU A 641 -13.64 10.13 -9.70
N SER A 642 -13.80 11.14 -8.88
CA SER A 642 -14.23 11.02 -7.50
C SER A 642 -15.35 11.98 -7.18
N ALA A 643 -16.31 11.56 -6.35
CA ALA A 643 -17.37 12.42 -5.85
C ALA A 643 -17.74 12.00 -4.42
N ALA A 644 -18.05 12.99 -3.59
CA ALA A 644 -18.63 12.81 -2.27
C ALA A 644 -19.86 13.73 -2.16
N LEU A 645 -21.00 13.13 -1.82
CA LEU A 645 -22.31 13.80 -1.76
C LEU A 645 -22.88 13.61 -0.35
N ARG A 646 -23.30 14.70 0.29
CA ARG A 646 -24.00 14.69 1.56
C ARG A 646 -25.33 15.47 1.44
N PRO A 647 -26.33 14.90 0.72
CA PRO A 647 -27.58 15.62 0.42
C PRO A 647 -28.34 16.01 1.67
N VAL A 648 -28.28 15.16 2.69
CA VAL A 648 -28.85 15.37 4.04
C VAL A 648 -27.84 14.85 5.09
N ASP A 649 -27.95 15.28 6.33
CA ASP A 649 -26.96 14.97 7.37
C ASP A 649 -26.90 13.47 7.72
N ILE A 650 -27.98 12.74 7.46
CA ILE A 650 -28.08 11.29 7.72
C ILE A 650 -27.55 10.43 6.56
N LEU A 651 -27.15 11.02 5.42
CA LEU A 651 -26.74 10.27 4.23
C LEU A 651 -25.50 10.88 3.61
N GLU A 652 -24.47 10.08 3.43
CA GLU A 652 -23.26 10.40 2.66
C GLU A 652 -23.02 9.34 1.59
N TRP A 653 -22.64 9.74 0.41
CA TRP A 653 -22.31 8.84 -0.68
C TRP A 653 -20.96 9.22 -1.30
N ASN A 654 -19.98 8.35 -1.13
CA ASN A 654 -18.65 8.46 -1.70
C ASN A 654 -18.54 7.52 -2.89
N ILE A 655 -18.08 8.03 -4.04
CA ILE A 655 -17.94 7.30 -5.29
C ILE A 655 -16.56 7.59 -5.86
N ASN A 656 -15.90 6.57 -6.39
CA ASN A 656 -14.80 6.78 -7.30
C ASN A 656 -14.84 5.78 -8.45
N THR A 657 -14.34 6.21 -9.60
CA THR A 657 -14.33 5.42 -10.83
C THR A 657 -13.03 5.69 -11.58
N THR A 658 -12.41 4.63 -12.06
CA THR A 658 -11.25 4.70 -12.96
C THR A 658 -11.61 4.08 -14.29
N ILE A 659 -11.32 4.79 -15.36
CA ILE A 659 -11.43 4.31 -16.75
C ILE A 659 -10.04 4.45 -17.36
N SER A 660 -9.46 3.36 -17.82
CA SER A 660 -8.07 3.36 -18.30
C SER A 660 -7.85 2.49 -19.53
N GLN A 661 -6.79 2.80 -20.23
CA GLN A 661 -6.21 2.00 -21.30
C GLN A 661 -4.75 1.72 -20.98
N ASN A 662 -4.38 0.44 -20.92
CA ASN A 662 -3.05 -0.02 -20.51
C ASN A 662 -2.53 -0.95 -21.61
N ARG A 663 -1.49 -0.54 -22.37
CA ARG A 663 -1.07 -1.23 -23.59
C ARG A 663 0.44 -1.38 -23.70
N ILE A 664 0.88 -2.50 -24.27
CA ILE A 664 2.22 -2.72 -24.80
C ILE A 664 2.14 -2.58 -26.31
N LYS A 665 3.10 -1.87 -26.91
CA LYS A 665 3.20 -1.75 -28.37
C LYS A 665 4.16 -2.80 -28.92
N ASN A 666 3.84 -3.33 -30.10
CA ASN A 666 4.71 -4.27 -30.84
C ASN A 666 5.18 -5.45 -29.98
N PHE A 667 4.26 -6.01 -29.20
CA PHE A 667 4.59 -7.13 -28.33
C PHE A 667 4.92 -8.38 -29.15
N VAL A 668 6.04 -9.01 -28.82
CA VAL A 668 6.49 -10.27 -29.38
C VAL A 668 6.46 -11.31 -28.28
N GLU A 669 5.65 -12.34 -28.46
CA GLU A 669 5.62 -13.49 -27.56
C GLU A 669 6.75 -14.46 -27.96
N HIS A 670 7.51 -14.88 -26.96
CA HIS A 670 8.52 -15.94 -27.09
C HIS A 670 7.94 -17.20 -26.44
N TYR A 671 7.97 -18.31 -27.14
CA TYR A 671 7.47 -19.59 -26.62
C TYR A 671 8.27 -20.76 -27.18
N VAL A 672 8.12 -21.92 -26.57
CA VAL A 672 8.79 -23.15 -26.96
C VAL A 672 7.76 -24.17 -27.45
N ASP A 673 7.97 -24.75 -28.62
CA ASP A 673 7.18 -25.88 -29.14
C ASP A 673 7.96 -27.17 -28.94
N TYR A 674 7.38 -28.13 -28.20
CA TYR A 674 7.96 -29.45 -28.00
C TYR A 674 7.55 -30.38 -29.14
N ASN A 675 8.54 -30.80 -29.93
CA ASN A 675 8.33 -31.77 -30.99
C ASN A 675 8.37 -33.19 -30.43
N THR A 676 7.22 -33.90 -30.44
CA THR A 676 7.12 -35.26 -29.89
C THR A 676 7.90 -36.30 -30.70
N VAL A 677 8.20 -36.05 -31.98
CA VAL A 677 8.95 -36.99 -32.88
C VAL A 677 10.44 -36.91 -32.65
N THR A 678 10.99 -35.67 -32.53
CA THR A 678 12.41 -35.45 -32.33
C THR A 678 12.82 -35.32 -30.87
N SER A 679 11.87 -35.16 -29.96
CA SER A 679 12.05 -34.82 -28.54
C SER A 679 12.87 -33.53 -28.35
N GLU A 680 12.74 -32.59 -29.29
CA GLU A 680 13.45 -31.32 -29.27
C GLU A 680 12.50 -30.18 -28.89
N GLU A 681 13.04 -29.22 -28.09
CA GLU A 681 12.40 -27.93 -27.81
C GLU A 681 12.80 -26.92 -28.89
N ILE A 682 11.79 -26.41 -29.61
CA ILE A 682 11.97 -25.46 -30.72
C ILE A 682 11.54 -24.07 -30.26
N PRO A 683 12.49 -23.12 -30.03
CA PRO A 683 12.13 -21.76 -29.69
C PRO A 683 11.47 -21.04 -30.88
N LEU A 684 10.32 -20.45 -30.66
CA LEU A 684 9.53 -19.72 -31.66
C LEU A 684 9.13 -18.34 -31.15
N THR A 685 8.74 -17.47 -32.08
CA THR A 685 8.24 -16.13 -31.77
C THR A 685 6.94 -15.86 -32.52
N ARG A 686 6.05 -15.07 -31.91
CA ARG A 686 4.79 -14.60 -32.49
C ARG A 686 4.62 -13.10 -32.25
N GLU A 687 4.49 -12.34 -33.34
CA GLU A 687 4.18 -10.91 -33.24
C GLU A 687 2.67 -10.72 -32.95
N LEU A 688 2.35 -10.13 -31.82
CA LEU A 688 0.98 -9.88 -31.37
C LEU A 688 0.54 -8.42 -31.55
N GLY A 689 1.47 -7.52 -31.92
CA GLY A 689 1.18 -6.11 -32.12
C GLY A 689 0.87 -5.40 -30.80
N THR A 690 -0.24 -4.67 -30.74
CA THR A 690 -0.62 -3.92 -29.51
C THR A 690 -1.51 -4.78 -28.62
N VAL A 691 -1.04 -5.07 -27.40
CA VAL A 691 -1.70 -5.94 -26.42
C VAL A 691 -2.01 -5.21 -25.11
N ASN A 692 -2.88 -5.79 -24.27
CA ASN A 692 -3.11 -5.29 -22.91
C ASN A 692 -1.94 -5.63 -21.99
N ILE A 693 -1.64 -4.75 -21.04
CA ILE A 693 -0.72 -5.06 -19.97
C ILE A 693 -1.43 -5.95 -18.96
N ALA A 694 -0.77 -7.03 -18.52
CA ALA A 694 -1.27 -7.94 -17.49
C ALA A 694 -1.71 -7.20 -16.21
N TYR A 695 -2.72 -7.76 -15.52
CA TYR A 695 -3.27 -7.27 -14.25
C TYR A 695 -3.70 -5.79 -14.26
N SER A 696 -4.16 -5.30 -15.40
CA SER A 696 -4.51 -3.90 -15.59
C SER A 696 -5.95 -3.75 -16.10
N PRO A 697 -6.94 -3.75 -15.18
CA PRO A 697 -8.34 -3.64 -15.58
C PRO A 697 -8.62 -2.26 -16.20
N ALA A 698 -9.42 -2.24 -17.26
CA ALA A 698 -9.80 -1.00 -17.93
C ALA A 698 -10.85 -0.18 -17.13
N PHE A 699 -11.54 -0.81 -16.19
CA PHE A 699 -12.60 -0.17 -15.41
C PHE A 699 -12.58 -0.65 -13.96
N ILE A 700 -12.55 0.29 -13.01
CA ILE A 700 -12.68 0.05 -11.58
C ILE A 700 -13.73 1.03 -11.05
N PHE A 701 -14.63 0.55 -10.19
CA PHE A 701 -15.65 1.37 -9.54
C PHE A 701 -15.74 1.03 -8.06
N ASN A 702 -15.79 2.06 -7.22
CA ASN A 702 -16.05 1.93 -5.79
C ASN A 702 -17.19 2.87 -5.39
N SER A 703 -18.04 2.41 -4.48
CA SER A 703 -19.15 3.17 -3.91
C SER A 703 -19.27 2.86 -2.43
N ASN A 704 -19.34 3.88 -1.59
CA ASN A 704 -19.60 3.76 -0.16
C ASN A 704 -20.78 4.65 0.21
N ILE A 705 -21.91 4.05 0.60
CA ILE A 705 -23.10 4.74 1.08
C ILE A 705 -23.11 4.65 2.60
N GLY A 706 -22.90 5.78 3.27
CA GLY A 706 -22.93 5.93 4.71
C GLY A 706 -24.29 6.46 5.19
N LEU A 707 -24.89 5.78 6.14
CA LEU A 707 -26.12 6.19 6.83
C LEU A 707 -25.83 6.47 8.30
N TYR A 708 -26.30 7.62 8.79
CA TYR A 708 -26.10 8.14 10.16
C TYR A 708 -27.45 8.41 10.81
N PRO A 709 -28.26 7.37 11.11
CA PRO A 709 -29.67 7.54 11.54
C PRO A 709 -29.81 8.16 12.93
N PHE A 710 -28.82 8.00 13.80
CA PHE A 710 -28.79 8.60 15.14
C PHE A 710 -27.31 8.78 15.60
N LYS A 711 -27.12 9.55 16.65
CA LYS A 711 -25.80 9.91 17.17
C LYS A 711 -24.96 8.67 17.46
N ASN A 712 -23.72 8.69 17.04
CA ASN A 712 -22.70 7.65 17.28
C ASN A 712 -22.95 6.29 16.61
N PHE A 713 -23.95 6.17 15.74
CA PHE A 713 -24.19 4.97 14.93
C PHE A 713 -24.03 5.28 13.45
N GLU A 714 -23.28 4.43 12.77
CA GLU A 714 -23.00 4.52 11.35
C GLU A 714 -23.24 3.16 10.69
N MET A 715 -23.79 3.17 9.49
CA MET A 715 -23.92 2.00 8.63
C MET A 715 -23.35 2.33 7.26
N HIS A 716 -22.45 1.51 6.76
CA HIS A 716 -21.81 1.70 5.45
C HIS A 716 -22.11 0.53 4.53
N PHE A 717 -22.69 0.80 3.37
CA PHE A 717 -22.82 -0.17 2.30
C PHE A 717 -21.74 0.12 1.26
N ILE A 718 -20.80 -0.80 1.13
CA ILE A 718 -19.58 -0.65 0.33
C ILE A 718 -19.66 -1.59 -0.86
N SER A 719 -19.51 -1.07 -2.06
CA SER A 719 -19.55 -1.83 -3.31
C SER A 719 -18.30 -1.59 -4.12
N LYS A 720 -17.73 -2.66 -4.65
CA LYS A 720 -16.56 -2.60 -5.54
C LYS A 720 -16.79 -3.45 -6.78
N PHE A 721 -16.49 -2.86 -7.94
CA PHE A 721 -16.45 -3.56 -9.23
C PHE A 721 -15.04 -3.44 -9.82
N VAL A 722 -14.48 -4.55 -10.25
CA VAL A 722 -13.23 -4.62 -11.00
C VAL A 722 -13.52 -5.30 -12.33
N GLY A 723 -13.15 -4.64 -13.42
CA GLY A 723 -13.32 -5.17 -14.78
C GLY A 723 -12.37 -6.34 -15.06
N LYS A 724 -12.58 -6.99 -16.20
CA LYS A 724 -11.74 -8.10 -16.68
C LYS A 724 -10.25 -7.70 -16.71
N GLN A 725 -9.39 -8.62 -16.32
CA GLN A 725 -7.93 -8.49 -16.37
C GLN A 725 -7.36 -9.71 -17.10
N TYR A 726 -6.36 -9.51 -17.95
CA TYR A 726 -5.51 -10.60 -18.41
C TYR A 726 -4.40 -10.80 -17.36
N PHE A 727 -3.99 -12.03 -17.11
CA PHE A 727 -2.86 -12.28 -16.21
C PHE A 727 -1.52 -12.43 -16.95
N ASP A 728 -1.55 -12.42 -18.30
CA ASP A 728 -0.38 -12.26 -19.16
C ASP A 728 -0.59 -11.13 -20.20
N ASN A 729 0.34 -10.96 -21.14
CA ASN A 729 0.30 -9.90 -22.14
C ASN A 729 -0.10 -10.39 -23.53
N THR A 730 -0.74 -11.56 -23.67
CA THR A 730 -1.06 -12.16 -25.00
C THR A 730 -2.44 -11.79 -25.50
N ASN A 731 -3.32 -11.19 -24.69
CA ASN A 731 -4.75 -11.01 -24.96
C ASN A 731 -5.52 -12.33 -25.15
N ASN A 732 -5.00 -13.45 -24.68
CA ASN A 732 -5.70 -14.71 -24.74
C ASN A 732 -6.90 -14.72 -23.77
N GLU A 733 -8.11 -15.03 -24.27
CA GLU A 733 -9.35 -15.03 -23.47
C GLU A 733 -9.42 -16.20 -22.47
N ASP A 734 -8.60 -17.23 -22.63
CA ASP A 734 -8.46 -18.33 -21.65
C ASP A 734 -7.54 -17.96 -20.48
N ARG A 735 -6.87 -16.77 -20.52
CA ARG A 735 -5.91 -16.28 -19.54
C ARG A 735 -6.39 -15.01 -18.89
N VAL A 736 -7.59 -15.08 -18.30
CA VAL A 736 -8.27 -13.92 -17.72
C VAL A 736 -8.65 -14.16 -16.26
N ILE A 737 -8.65 -13.06 -15.52
CA ILE A 737 -9.37 -12.93 -14.25
C ILE A 737 -10.70 -12.28 -14.62
N GLU A 738 -11.80 -13.01 -14.38
CA GLU A 738 -13.14 -12.53 -14.68
C GLU A 738 -13.52 -11.27 -13.91
N PRO A 739 -14.35 -10.39 -14.48
CA PRO A 739 -14.81 -9.23 -13.76
C PRO A 739 -15.66 -9.63 -12.56
N TYR A 740 -15.49 -8.91 -11.44
CA TYR A 740 -16.25 -9.19 -10.24
C TYR A 740 -16.90 -7.95 -9.63
N PHE A 741 -18.01 -8.18 -8.92
CA PHE A 741 -18.73 -7.17 -8.16
C PHE A 741 -18.99 -7.69 -6.75
N VAL A 742 -18.38 -7.03 -5.76
CA VAL A 742 -18.44 -7.44 -4.35
C VAL A 742 -19.06 -6.33 -3.53
N ASN A 743 -19.88 -6.72 -2.55
CA ASN A 743 -20.56 -5.80 -1.66
C ASN A 743 -20.32 -6.20 -0.21
N ASN A 744 -19.96 -5.22 0.59
CA ASN A 744 -19.73 -5.36 2.02
C ASN A 744 -20.67 -4.44 2.78
N ILE A 745 -21.00 -4.80 4.03
CA ILE A 745 -21.73 -3.92 4.92
C ILE A 745 -20.97 -3.81 6.23
N ARG A 746 -20.85 -2.58 6.77
CA ARG A 746 -20.24 -2.31 8.06
C ARG A 746 -21.17 -1.51 8.94
N PHE A 747 -21.17 -1.85 10.23
CA PHE A 747 -21.89 -1.15 11.30
C PHE A 747 -20.87 -0.72 12.34
N ASP A 748 -20.95 0.55 12.76
CA ASP A 748 -20.13 1.14 13.80
C ASP A 748 -21.04 1.78 14.86
N TYR A 749 -20.78 1.48 16.13
CA TYR A 749 -21.49 2.09 17.23
C TYR A 749 -20.53 2.47 18.37
N ASN A 750 -20.47 3.74 18.70
CA ASN A 750 -19.59 4.29 19.73
C ASN A 750 -20.42 4.84 20.88
N PHE A 751 -20.03 4.52 22.12
CA PHE A 751 -20.66 5.09 23.33
C PHE A 751 -19.66 5.16 24.48
N SER A 752 -19.98 5.93 25.52
CA SER A 752 -19.16 6.09 26.72
C SER A 752 -19.97 5.64 27.94
N LEU A 753 -19.27 5.13 28.95
CA LEU A 753 -19.83 4.80 30.26
C LEU A 753 -19.04 5.53 31.35
N LYS A 754 -19.60 5.64 32.56
CA LYS A 754 -18.90 6.26 33.69
C LYS A 754 -17.59 5.50 33.97
N GLY A 755 -16.44 6.19 33.83
CA GLY A 755 -15.10 5.61 34.02
C GLY A 755 -14.52 4.90 32.80
N ILE A 756 -15.23 4.92 31.66
CA ILE A 756 -14.75 4.40 30.36
C ILE A 756 -14.92 5.52 29.34
N GLU A 757 -13.81 5.95 28.76
CA GLU A 757 -13.79 7.08 27.81
C GLU A 757 -14.57 6.73 26.53
N LYS A 758 -14.30 5.56 25.95
CA LYS A 758 -14.93 5.12 24.69
C LYS A 758 -15.09 3.61 24.67
N ILE A 759 -16.26 3.15 24.23
CA ILE A 759 -16.51 1.78 23.79
C ILE A 759 -16.92 1.85 22.33
N ALA A 760 -16.20 1.15 21.46
CA ALA A 760 -16.48 1.03 20.04
C ALA A 760 -16.87 -0.42 19.71
N LEU A 761 -18.02 -0.59 19.05
CA LEU A 761 -18.50 -1.86 18.51
C LEU A 761 -18.52 -1.75 16.99
N GLN A 762 -17.90 -2.68 16.30
CA GLN A 762 -17.85 -2.71 14.84
C GLN A 762 -18.18 -4.11 14.35
N LEU A 763 -19.08 -4.20 13.36
CA LEU A 763 -19.39 -5.44 12.65
C LEU A 763 -19.19 -5.17 11.16
N GLN A 764 -18.32 -5.94 10.54
CA GLN A 764 -18.15 -5.95 9.09
C GLN A 764 -18.56 -7.31 8.53
N VAL A 765 -19.43 -7.31 7.54
CA VAL A 765 -19.79 -8.49 6.75
C VAL A 765 -19.28 -8.27 5.33
N ASN A 766 -18.32 -9.08 4.93
CA ASN A 766 -17.71 -9.05 3.62
C ASN A 766 -18.45 -9.98 2.67
N ASN A 767 -18.43 -9.62 1.38
CA ASN A 767 -19.04 -10.39 0.31
C ASN A 767 -20.51 -10.78 0.61
N LEU A 768 -21.31 -9.77 1.00
CA LEU A 768 -22.68 -9.93 1.49
C LEU A 768 -23.59 -10.79 0.59
N PHE A 769 -23.37 -10.73 -0.73
CA PHE A 769 -24.17 -11.46 -1.72
C PHE A 769 -23.53 -12.77 -2.18
N ASN A 770 -22.47 -13.20 -1.49
CA ASN A 770 -21.79 -14.47 -1.73
C ASN A 770 -21.31 -14.64 -3.19
N SER A 771 -20.74 -13.57 -3.76
CA SER A 771 -20.16 -13.64 -5.11
C SER A 771 -18.93 -14.54 -5.11
N LEU A 772 -18.86 -15.47 -6.05
CA LEU A 772 -17.66 -16.29 -6.28
C LEU A 772 -16.75 -15.51 -7.22
N TYR A 773 -15.52 -15.21 -6.80
CA TYR A 773 -14.56 -14.45 -7.59
C TYR A 773 -13.12 -14.78 -7.21
N GLU A 774 -12.22 -14.47 -8.11
CA GLU A 774 -10.78 -14.56 -7.95
C GLU A 774 -10.18 -13.15 -8.13
N SER A 775 -9.29 -12.75 -7.23
CA SER A 775 -8.64 -11.43 -7.31
C SER A 775 -7.27 -11.48 -7.98
N ASN A 776 -6.72 -12.67 -8.14
CA ASN A 776 -5.42 -12.93 -8.76
C ASN A 776 -5.44 -14.27 -9.47
N ALA A 777 -4.58 -14.44 -10.48
CA ALA A 777 -4.34 -15.68 -11.20
C ALA A 777 -2.94 -15.63 -11.81
N TYR A 778 -2.42 -16.75 -12.23
CA TYR A 778 -1.23 -16.86 -13.05
C TYR A 778 -1.34 -18.07 -13.96
N GLY A 779 -0.49 -18.14 -14.97
CA GLY A 779 -0.51 -19.24 -15.91
C GLY A 779 0.34 -18.95 -17.13
N GLY A 780 0.34 -19.87 -18.05
CA GLY A 780 1.11 -19.75 -19.27
C GLY A 780 0.57 -20.69 -20.36
N ASN A 781 1.36 -20.87 -21.38
CA ASN A 781 1.12 -21.83 -22.45
C ASN A 781 2.35 -22.70 -22.67
N TYR A 782 2.13 -23.83 -23.23
CA TYR A 782 3.14 -24.67 -23.86
C TYR A 782 2.58 -25.20 -25.17
N TYR A 783 3.48 -25.51 -26.07
CA TYR A 783 3.11 -26.02 -27.38
C TYR A 783 3.65 -27.42 -27.53
N ILE A 784 2.85 -28.31 -28.16
CA ILE A 784 3.26 -29.65 -28.52
C ILE A 784 2.86 -29.87 -29.97
N ASP A 785 3.82 -30.11 -30.83
CA ASP A 785 3.62 -30.31 -32.27
C ASP A 785 2.79 -29.21 -32.93
N GLY A 786 3.03 -27.94 -32.52
CA GLY A 786 2.34 -26.75 -33.02
C GLY A 786 0.95 -26.51 -32.42
N GLN A 787 0.50 -27.32 -31.47
CA GLN A 787 -0.78 -27.13 -30.80
C GLN A 787 -0.56 -26.42 -29.46
N GLU A 788 -1.27 -25.31 -29.22
CA GLU A 788 -1.24 -24.54 -27.98
C GLU A 788 -2.07 -25.22 -26.89
N TYR A 789 -1.48 -25.33 -25.70
CA TYR A 789 -2.15 -25.76 -24.47
C TYR A 789 -1.97 -24.67 -23.44
N THR A 790 -3.07 -24.25 -22.80
CA THR A 790 -3.08 -23.23 -21.73
C THR A 790 -3.23 -23.89 -20.37
N TRP A 791 -2.48 -23.43 -19.41
CA TRP A 791 -2.66 -23.75 -18.00
C TRP A 791 -2.83 -22.48 -17.20
N ALA A 792 -3.69 -22.51 -16.16
CA ALA A 792 -3.99 -21.35 -15.32
C ALA A 792 -4.36 -21.78 -13.91
N TYR A 793 -3.84 -21.05 -12.94
CA TYR A 793 -4.14 -21.20 -11.52
C TYR A 793 -4.70 -19.91 -10.97
N TYR A 794 -5.71 -20.02 -10.13
CA TYR A 794 -6.49 -18.91 -9.61
C TYR A 794 -6.44 -18.87 -8.09
N PHE A 795 -6.65 -17.69 -7.52
CA PHE A 795 -6.70 -17.45 -6.07
C PHE A 795 -8.13 -17.08 -5.65
N PRO A 796 -8.95 -18.07 -5.24
CA PRO A 796 -10.33 -17.84 -4.86
C PRO A 796 -10.44 -16.98 -3.62
N GLN A 797 -11.36 -16.02 -3.67
CA GLN A 797 -11.66 -15.18 -2.53
C GLN A 797 -12.82 -15.75 -1.71
N ALA A 798 -12.82 -15.44 -0.41
CA ALA A 798 -13.78 -15.96 0.54
C ALA A 798 -15.22 -15.59 0.16
N THR A 799 -16.11 -16.52 0.38
CA THR A 799 -17.56 -16.33 0.35
C THR A 799 -17.98 -15.37 1.47
N VAL A 800 -19.29 -15.24 1.77
CA VAL A 800 -19.74 -14.37 2.85
C VAL A 800 -18.99 -14.70 4.15
N ASN A 801 -18.39 -13.67 4.77
CA ASN A 801 -17.63 -13.78 6.01
C ASN A 801 -17.80 -12.52 6.84
N TYR A 802 -17.44 -12.58 8.12
CA TYR A 802 -17.61 -11.46 9.03
C TYR A 802 -16.43 -11.27 9.98
N LEU A 803 -16.28 -10.04 10.47
CA LEU A 803 -15.41 -9.64 11.56
C LEU A 803 -16.19 -8.76 12.52
N LEU A 804 -16.16 -9.11 13.80
CA LEU A 804 -16.75 -8.33 14.89
C LEU A 804 -15.63 -7.83 15.80
N ARG A 805 -15.54 -6.52 16.01
CA ARG A 805 -14.55 -5.88 16.90
C ARG A 805 -15.23 -5.16 18.05
N ILE A 806 -14.63 -5.27 19.21
CA ILE A 806 -14.90 -4.42 20.39
C ILE A 806 -13.60 -3.75 20.79
N ALA A 807 -13.65 -2.44 21.06
CA ALA A 807 -12.55 -1.68 21.63
C ALA A 807 -13.03 -0.89 22.85
N VAL A 808 -12.24 -0.88 23.91
CA VAL A 808 -12.54 -0.18 25.18
C VAL A 808 -11.33 0.66 25.55
N ARG A 809 -11.56 1.98 25.70
CA ARG A 809 -10.54 2.96 26.11
C ARG A 809 -10.88 3.56 27.46
N PHE A 810 -9.85 3.63 28.33
CA PHE A 810 -9.90 4.15 29.70
C PHE A 810 -9.08 5.41 29.84
#